data_452da7412b59b2b4089df15eade3e254
#
_entry.id   452da7412b59b2b4089df15eade3e254
#
_cell.length_a   1.000
_cell.length_b   1.000
_cell.length_c   1.000
_cell.angle_alpha   90.00
_cell.angle_beta   90.00
_cell.angle_gamma   90.00
#
_symmetry.space_group_name_H-M   'P 1'
#
loop_
_entity.id
_entity.type
_entity.pdbx_description
1 polymer ?
#
loop_
_entity_poly.entity_id
_entity_poly.type
_entity_poly.pdbx_seq_one_letter_code
_entity_poly.pdbx_strand_id
1 'polypeptide(L)'
;MSLALLRYSCLLFWLLVWSIASPVATARDLPGSPLVPRLLLHDFEGMSGSLFGSSMSGWTAEPGIFTGRIQYDIAPANRAGGSRALHLRYRFDPGADSDIGWQLTLPDLDASAYDHLEFWIRGDGDIGYADALKIEFKQPLAGAPAGLLRKGSTVISGIGEEWRQIRVPLNLLSGISDWQHLRQFGVVLEPRRVRMPSGGYWLDDIALIKTGQPGPSVRDPVIPPLKTAWENSVGGKAAAQHHLHGRLAGWPTQLTVDPAELPTDDRAFLQRLADDTWRGLVALTDRVHGIPLDTVRLNGSLTPERTWLGDYTNVTNIGLYLIDIIAARELGLIDPSEAVTRLGLALDTLERLETYQGFFYNYYDTTTLERTSHFISFVDSAWLSAGLIVARNAVPEQAWRCTRLLERENYRFFYDPVERLMMHGYYVNLPQRSEYSYGMLYSEARLGSLIAIGKGEAPIEHWYRLARTFPASFSWQSQSPKRRVNRTVDGYTFPGGYYAWKGMKYIPSWGGSVFEALMPLLVLDELRYAPAGLGENAKAHAKIQRRFALEQLGYPVWGLSPSSTPAGNGYSEYGVRILGARGYGAGAVTPHAAALALLADPIPAVANLRQLATRYPLYGDFGFYDAVDPKTGQVAHNYLALDQSMILLALTNYLRDGVIQNYFTADPIIQRVLPLLSAERFFER
;
A
#
# COMPACT_ATOMS: atom_id res chain seq x y z
N MET A 1 -7.49 -65.63 28.63
CA MET A 1 -6.59 -66.31 27.68
C MET A 1 -6.91 -65.72 26.29
N SER A 2 -6.11 -65.07 25.54
CA SER A 2 -4.72 -64.67 25.64
C SER A 2 -4.50 -63.58 24.58
N LEU A 3 -3.91 -62.48 25.01
CA LEU A 3 -3.27 -61.52 24.14
C LEU A 3 -2.09 -62.20 23.43
N ALA A 4 -2.12 -62.40 22.14
CA ALA A 4 -0.93 -62.62 21.30
C ALA A 4 -1.35 -62.90 19.85
N LEU A 5 -1.78 -61.92 19.09
CA LEU A 5 -1.83 -62.01 17.59
C LEU A 5 -2.15 -60.62 16.97
N LEU A 6 -1.45 -59.57 17.41
CA LEU A 6 -1.52 -58.22 16.78
C LEU A 6 -0.16 -57.51 16.86
N ARG A 7 0.88 -58.17 16.33
CA ARG A 7 2.22 -57.58 16.22
C ARG A 7 3.00 -58.10 15.03
N TYR A 8 2.39 -58.17 13.84
CA TYR A 8 3.18 -58.46 12.60
C TYR A 8 2.52 -57.88 11.33
N SER A 9 1.86 -56.71 11.40
CA SER A 9 1.31 -56.08 10.19
C SER A 9 1.67 -54.61 10.05
N CYS A 10 2.64 -54.07 10.79
CA CYS A 10 3.08 -52.67 10.69
C CYS A 10 4.52 -52.48 10.20
N LEU A 11 5.14 -53.49 9.60
CA LEU A 11 6.52 -53.42 9.13
C LEU A 11 6.70 -53.57 7.62
N LEU A 12 5.63 -53.61 6.85
CA LEU A 12 5.67 -53.69 5.38
C LEU A 12 5.01 -52.52 4.66
N PHE A 13 4.61 -51.44 5.40
CA PHE A 13 4.04 -50.22 4.80
C PHE A 13 5.02 -49.00 4.86
N TRP A 14 6.22 -49.19 5.37
CA TRP A 14 7.24 -48.13 5.49
C TRP A 14 8.42 -48.25 4.49
N LEU A 15 8.31 -49.14 3.49
CA LEU A 15 9.36 -49.30 2.48
C LEU A 15 8.96 -48.95 1.05
N LEU A 16 7.79 -48.25 0.87
CA LEU A 16 7.31 -47.85 -0.47
C LEU A 16 6.93 -46.37 -0.59
N VAL A 17 7.34 -45.50 0.36
CA VAL A 17 7.17 -44.03 0.30
C VAL A 17 8.53 -43.32 0.32
N TRP A 18 9.59 -44.01 0.00
CA TRP A 18 10.95 -43.42 -0.10
C TRP A 18 11.52 -43.52 -1.52
N SER A 19 10.80 -42.98 -2.51
CA SER A 19 11.40 -42.80 -3.85
C SER A 19 10.63 -41.76 -4.71
N ILE A 20 10.20 -40.60 -4.17
CA ILE A 20 10.02 -39.38 -4.94
C ILE A 20 10.41 -38.18 -4.02
N ALA A 21 11.60 -38.19 -3.50
CA ALA A 21 12.34 -37.00 -3.15
C ALA A 21 13.43 -36.89 -4.22
N SER A 22 13.23 -36.00 -5.18
CA SER A 22 14.29 -35.60 -6.10
C SER A 22 15.44 -35.11 -5.25
N PRO A 23 16.63 -35.64 -5.43
CA PRO A 23 17.83 -35.12 -4.77
C PRO A 23 18.01 -33.69 -5.32
N VAL A 24 17.99 -32.68 -4.45
CA VAL A 24 18.65 -31.42 -4.74
C VAL A 24 20.13 -31.79 -5.01
N ALA A 25 20.48 -31.76 -6.28
CA ALA A 25 21.83 -32.02 -6.70
C ALA A 25 22.71 -30.89 -6.17
N THR A 26 23.48 -31.14 -5.13
CA THR A 26 24.68 -30.36 -4.88
C THR A 26 25.55 -30.50 -6.13
N ALA A 27 25.72 -29.43 -6.86
CA ALA A 27 26.56 -29.38 -8.04
C ALA A 27 28.01 -29.57 -7.61
N ARG A 28 28.43 -30.82 -7.50
CA ARG A 28 29.82 -31.21 -7.73
C ARG A 28 29.97 -31.30 -9.24
N ASP A 29 30.96 -30.58 -9.78
CA ASP A 29 31.36 -30.65 -11.18
C ASP A 29 31.51 -32.12 -11.59
N LEU A 30 30.54 -32.65 -12.32
CA LEU A 30 30.69 -33.88 -13.06
C LEU A 30 31.49 -33.56 -14.33
N PRO A 31 32.58 -34.27 -14.65
CA PRO A 31 33.29 -34.02 -15.87
C PRO A 31 32.38 -34.33 -17.07
N GLY A 32 32.01 -33.28 -17.83
CA GLY A 32 31.22 -33.40 -19.05
C GLY A 32 29.98 -32.56 -19.16
N SER A 33 29.57 -31.76 -18.14
CA SER A 33 28.52 -30.73 -18.30
C SER A 33 29.08 -29.59 -19.17
N PRO A 34 28.30 -29.07 -20.14
CA PRO A 34 28.73 -27.89 -20.91
C PRO A 34 28.97 -26.76 -19.89
N LEU A 35 30.15 -26.15 -19.95
CA LEU A 35 30.50 -24.98 -19.13
C LEU A 35 29.51 -23.89 -19.42
N VAL A 36 28.65 -23.59 -18.45
CA VAL A 36 27.74 -22.42 -18.51
C VAL A 36 28.61 -21.16 -18.52
N PRO A 37 28.53 -20.29 -19.52
CA PRO A 37 29.26 -19.04 -19.52
C PRO A 37 29.01 -18.28 -18.21
N ARG A 38 30.10 -17.99 -17.47
CA ARG A 38 30.05 -17.35 -16.15
C ARG A 38 31.02 -16.18 -16.12
N LEU A 39 30.52 -15.01 -15.72
CA LEU A 39 31.33 -13.82 -15.47
C LEU A 39 31.31 -13.53 -13.96
N LEU A 40 32.41 -13.79 -13.30
CA LEU A 40 32.57 -13.52 -11.88
C LEU A 40 32.71 -12.02 -11.65
N LEU A 41 31.85 -11.44 -10.82
CA LEU A 41 31.91 -10.04 -10.41
C LEU A 41 32.80 -9.86 -9.19
N HIS A 42 32.70 -10.76 -8.20
CA HIS A 42 33.55 -10.78 -7.01
C HIS A 42 33.48 -12.11 -6.26
N ASP A 43 34.65 -12.64 -5.82
CA ASP A 43 34.79 -13.88 -5.04
C ASP A 43 35.24 -13.66 -3.58
N PHE A 44 35.56 -12.44 -3.21
CA PHE A 44 36.04 -12.03 -1.89
C PHE A 44 37.29 -12.75 -1.34
N GLU A 45 38.00 -13.52 -2.16
CA GLU A 45 39.18 -14.30 -1.72
C GLU A 45 40.44 -13.44 -1.50
N GLY A 46 40.52 -12.26 -2.11
CA GLY A 46 41.64 -11.34 -2.00
C GLY A 46 41.29 -9.95 -1.55
N MET A 47 42.17 -9.26 -0.79
CA MET A 47 41.98 -7.85 -0.41
C MET A 47 42.03 -6.89 -1.62
N SER A 48 42.55 -7.33 -2.74
CA SER A 48 42.63 -6.60 -4.02
C SER A 48 41.92 -7.30 -5.17
N GLY A 49 41.11 -8.31 -4.85
CA GLY A 49 40.55 -9.29 -5.80
C GLY A 49 39.32 -8.84 -6.57
N SER A 50 39.19 -7.55 -6.92
CA SER A 50 38.18 -7.19 -7.92
C SER A 50 38.77 -7.49 -9.29
N LEU A 51 38.18 -8.39 -10.04
CA LEU A 51 38.53 -8.71 -11.43
C LEU A 51 38.58 -7.47 -12.35
N PHE A 52 38.05 -6.34 -11.91
CA PHE A 52 37.85 -5.13 -12.71
C PHE A 52 38.28 -3.82 -12.03
N GLY A 53 39.06 -3.84 -10.94
CA GLY A 53 39.37 -2.60 -10.20
C GLY A 53 38.16 -1.98 -9.50
N SER A 54 37.16 -2.80 -9.20
CA SER A 54 35.92 -2.36 -8.58
C SER A 54 36.11 -1.97 -7.11
N SER A 55 35.48 -0.87 -6.69
CA SER A 55 35.46 -0.42 -5.31
C SER A 55 34.16 -0.83 -4.63
N MET A 56 34.22 -1.12 -3.35
CA MET A 56 33.08 -1.41 -2.49
C MET A 56 32.81 -0.22 -1.56
N SER A 57 31.56 0.09 -1.30
CA SER A 57 31.18 1.10 -0.33
C SER A 57 29.83 0.78 0.33
N GLY A 58 29.71 1.14 1.62
CA GLY A 58 28.42 1.26 2.27
C GLY A 58 27.83 2.65 2.02
N TRP A 59 26.51 2.74 1.97
CA TRP A 59 25.82 4.02 1.83
C TRP A 59 24.58 4.09 2.74
N THR A 60 24.21 5.31 3.09
CA THR A 60 22.97 5.63 3.79
C THR A 60 22.24 6.68 2.99
N ALA A 61 20.93 6.58 2.86
CA ALA A 61 20.16 7.63 2.24
C ALA A 61 20.19 8.87 3.13
N GLU A 62 20.51 10.00 2.56
CA GLU A 62 20.61 11.37 3.08
C GLU A 62 21.13 11.58 4.52
N PRO A 63 22.19 12.37 4.72
CA PRO A 63 22.68 12.75 6.05
C PRO A 63 21.69 13.64 6.79
N GLY A 64 21.28 13.24 7.99
CA GLY A 64 20.50 14.08 8.91
C GLY A 64 19.06 13.62 9.17
N ILE A 65 18.58 12.56 8.54
CA ILE A 65 17.29 11.93 8.82
C ILE A 65 17.56 10.61 9.59
N PHE A 66 16.59 10.12 10.35
CA PHE A 66 16.67 8.84 11.06
C PHE A 66 16.97 7.72 10.06
N THR A 67 18.22 7.27 10.08
CA THR A 67 18.75 6.30 9.14
C THR A 67 19.26 5.08 9.91
N GLY A 68 20.17 4.36 9.35
CA GLY A 68 20.88 3.28 9.97
C GLY A 68 22.35 3.35 9.60
N ARG A 69 23.06 2.33 9.98
CA ARG A 69 24.48 2.16 9.64
C ARG A 69 24.66 0.79 9.01
N ILE A 70 25.50 0.73 7.97
CA ILE A 70 25.97 -0.50 7.40
C ILE A 70 27.48 -0.56 7.53
N GLN A 71 28.00 -1.69 7.97
CA GLN A 71 29.41 -2.01 8.04
C GLN A 71 29.66 -3.26 7.22
N TYR A 72 30.80 -3.35 6.61
CA TYR A 72 31.20 -4.54 5.86
C TYR A 72 32.69 -4.78 6.00
N ASP A 73 33.05 -6.05 5.94
CA ASP A 73 34.43 -6.52 5.90
C ASP A 73 34.49 -7.83 5.11
N ILE A 74 35.67 -8.18 4.63
CA ILE A 74 35.93 -9.49 4.05
C ILE A 74 36.56 -10.34 5.15
N ALA A 75 35.82 -11.33 5.62
CA ALA A 75 36.21 -12.16 6.75
C ALA A 75 36.30 -13.64 6.38
N PRO A 76 37.05 -14.45 7.17
CA PRO A 76 37.07 -15.90 6.99
C PRO A 76 35.64 -16.47 7.06
N ALA A 77 35.30 -17.31 6.09
CA ALA A 77 33.98 -17.93 6.01
C ALA A 77 34.12 -19.42 5.75
N ASN A 78 33.32 -20.21 6.43
CA ASN A 78 33.26 -21.64 6.23
C ASN A 78 32.27 -22.01 5.13
N ARG A 79 32.71 -21.90 3.87
CA ARG A 79 31.94 -22.29 2.69
C ARG A 79 32.75 -23.27 1.82
N ALA A 80 32.09 -24.29 1.29
CA ALA A 80 32.71 -25.19 0.33
C ALA A 80 33.06 -24.43 -0.96
N GLY A 81 34.33 -24.33 -1.27
CA GLY A 81 34.86 -23.67 -2.48
C GLY A 81 35.37 -22.24 -2.29
N GLY A 82 35.33 -21.69 -1.07
CA GLY A 82 35.91 -20.39 -0.72
C GLY A 82 36.46 -20.39 0.70
N SER A 83 37.37 -19.47 1.00
CA SER A 83 37.95 -19.29 2.34
C SER A 83 37.50 -18.01 3.03
N ARG A 84 37.01 -17.02 2.26
CA ARG A 84 36.58 -15.73 2.72
C ARG A 84 35.26 -15.35 2.05
N ALA A 85 34.51 -14.47 2.69
CA ALA A 85 33.26 -13.93 2.16
C ALA A 85 33.04 -12.48 2.63
N LEU A 86 32.17 -11.77 1.97
CA LEU A 86 31.67 -10.47 2.41
C LEU A 86 30.76 -10.65 3.62
N HIS A 87 31.08 -10.01 4.73
CA HIS A 87 30.25 -9.93 5.90
C HIS A 87 29.61 -8.53 6.00
N LEU A 88 28.32 -8.44 5.80
CA LEU A 88 27.52 -7.21 5.95
C LEU A 88 26.86 -7.20 7.32
N ARG A 89 27.01 -6.11 8.05
CA ARG A 89 26.34 -5.87 9.34
C ARG A 89 25.58 -4.57 9.26
N TYR A 90 24.34 -4.58 9.69
CA TYR A 90 23.48 -3.39 9.66
C TYR A 90 22.85 -3.10 11.03
N ARG A 91 22.54 -1.84 11.23
CA ARG A 91 21.73 -1.37 12.36
C ARG A 91 20.91 -0.17 11.93
N PHE A 92 19.62 -0.24 12.14
CA PHE A 92 18.71 0.89 11.96
C PHE A 92 18.56 1.66 13.28
N ASP A 93 18.50 2.99 13.17
CA ASP A 93 18.14 3.84 14.28
C ASP A 93 16.63 3.71 14.60
N PRO A 94 16.20 3.94 15.86
CA PRO A 94 14.78 3.87 16.20
C PRO A 94 13.97 4.85 15.36
N GLY A 95 12.97 4.33 14.63
CA GLY A 95 12.14 5.12 13.72
C GLY A 95 12.75 5.37 12.35
N ALA A 96 13.82 4.65 11.98
CA ALA A 96 14.40 4.73 10.64
C ALA A 96 13.34 4.47 9.56
N ASP A 97 13.30 5.33 8.56
CA ASP A 97 12.42 5.26 7.39
C ASP A 97 13.18 5.23 6.06
N SER A 98 14.51 5.41 6.11
CA SER A 98 15.38 5.50 4.95
C SER A 98 16.21 4.24 4.76
N ASP A 99 16.41 3.86 3.50
CA ASP A 99 17.18 2.69 3.11
C ASP A 99 18.68 2.88 3.41
N ILE A 100 19.33 1.79 3.73
CA ILE A 100 20.79 1.69 3.77
C ILE A 100 21.25 0.56 2.86
N GLY A 101 22.49 0.58 2.43
CA GLY A 101 22.96 -0.50 1.56
C GLY A 101 24.46 -0.58 1.40
N TRP A 102 24.85 -1.65 0.77
CA TRP A 102 26.22 -1.91 0.30
C TRP A 102 26.22 -2.00 -1.22
N GLN A 103 27.28 -1.55 -1.86
CA GLN A 103 27.41 -1.62 -3.31
C GLN A 103 28.83 -1.96 -3.78
N LEU A 104 28.86 -2.66 -4.90
CA LEU A 104 30.03 -2.98 -5.70
C LEU A 104 30.00 -2.13 -6.96
N THR A 105 30.99 -1.28 -7.16
CA THR A 105 31.14 -0.49 -8.40
C THR A 105 31.59 -1.42 -9.53
N LEU A 106 30.97 -1.29 -10.70
CA LEU A 106 31.27 -2.06 -11.90
C LEU A 106 31.85 -1.14 -12.99
N PRO A 107 32.83 -1.59 -13.77
CA PRO A 107 33.47 -0.76 -14.79
C PRO A 107 32.69 -0.78 -16.12
N ASP A 108 31.54 -0.11 -16.20
CA ASP A 108 30.74 -0.07 -17.44
C ASP A 108 30.53 -1.46 -18.08
N LEU A 109 29.97 -2.36 -17.29
CA LEU A 109 29.96 -3.78 -17.58
C LEU A 109 28.84 -4.12 -18.58
N ASP A 110 29.19 -4.82 -19.66
CA ASP A 110 28.22 -5.44 -20.57
C ASP A 110 27.76 -6.81 -20.03
N ALA A 111 26.54 -6.86 -19.57
CA ALA A 111 25.86 -8.06 -19.07
C ALA A 111 24.85 -8.65 -20.08
N SER A 112 24.75 -8.12 -21.30
CA SER A 112 23.72 -8.51 -22.30
C SER A 112 23.86 -9.98 -22.76
N ALA A 113 25.01 -10.58 -22.57
CA ALA A 113 25.24 -11.99 -22.91
C ALA A 113 24.72 -12.98 -21.85
N TYR A 114 24.30 -12.50 -20.67
CA TYR A 114 23.89 -13.32 -19.52
C TYR A 114 22.40 -13.22 -19.28
N ASP A 115 21.85 -14.19 -18.53
CA ASP A 115 20.42 -14.26 -18.25
C ASP A 115 20.09 -14.37 -16.74
N HIS A 116 21.09 -14.66 -15.89
CA HIS A 116 20.93 -14.74 -14.43
C HIS A 116 22.09 -14.08 -13.69
N LEU A 117 21.76 -13.51 -12.51
CA LEU A 117 22.69 -13.23 -11.43
C LEU A 117 22.74 -14.45 -10.52
N GLU A 118 23.94 -14.87 -10.13
CA GLU A 118 24.18 -15.98 -9.20
C GLU A 118 25.10 -15.52 -8.07
N PHE A 119 24.80 -15.89 -6.84
CA PHE A 119 25.67 -15.66 -5.68
C PHE A 119 25.31 -16.58 -4.54
N TRP A 120 26.23 -16.73 -3.59
CA TRP A 120 25.96 -17.41 -2.34
C TRP A 120 25.62 -16.41 -1.25
N ILE A 121 24.67 -16.79 -0.38
CA ILE A 121 24.22 -15.99 0.75
C ILE A 121 23.83 -16.87 1.93
N ARG A 122 24.07 -16.37 3.14
CA ARG A 122 23.47 -16.85 4.38
C ARG A 122 23.24 -15.70 5.34
N GLY A 123 22.27 -15.86 6.24
CA GLY A 123 22.08 -14.97 7.39
C GLY A 123 23.15 -15.21 8.46
N ASP A 124 23.40 -14.22 9.26
CA ASP A 124 24.29 -14.31 10.41
C ASP A 124 23.50 -14.71 11.66
N GLY A 125 23.56 -15.99 12.03
CA GLY A 125 22.84 -16.52 13.19
C GLY A 125 23.30 -15.94 14.54
N ASP A 126 24.53 -15.44 14.62
CA ASP A 126 25.08 -14.89 15.86
C ASP A 126 24.49 -13.50 16.21
N ILE A 127 24.20 -12.70 15.20
CA ILE A 127 23.68 -11.33 15.40
C ILE A 127 22.25 -11.13 14.87
N GLY A 128 21.67 -12.18 14.26
CA GLY A 128 20.36 -12.18 13.63
C GLY A 128 20.39 -11.69 12.18
N TYR A 129 19.33 -12.00 11.45
CA TYR A 129 19.15 -11.60 10.04
C TYR A 129 17.66 -11.56 9.69
N ALA A 130 17.31 -10.86 8.63
CA ALA A 130 16.00 -10.99 8.01
C ALA A 130 16.05 -12.06 6.90
N ASP A 131 14.95 -12.76 6.68
CA ASP A 131 14.83 -13.81 5.68
C ASP A 131 14.76 -13.29 4.24
N ALA A 132 14.72 -11.97 4.06
CA ALA A 132 14.63 -11.31 2.76
C ALA A 132 15.46 -10.04 2.72
N LEU A 133 16.01 -9.74 1.55
CA LEU A 133 16.68 -8.47 1.25
C LEU A 133 16.47 -8.08 -0.22
N LYS A 134 16.70 -6.80 -0.52
CA LYS A 134 16.61 -6.27 -1.88
C LYS A 134 18.00 -6.24 -2.52
N ILE A 135 18.06 -6.67 -3.76
CA ILE A 135 19.24 -6.52 -4.62
C ILE A 135 18.93 -5.57 -5.77
N GLU A 136 19.93 -4.83 -6.22
CA GLU A 136 19.77 -3.90 -7.33
C GLU A 136 20.99 -3.82 -8.24
N PHE A 137 20.75 -3.56 -9.53
CA PHE A 137 21.75 -3.06 -10.46
C PHE A 137 21.47 -1.60 -10.78
N LYS A 138 22.53 -0.88 -11.15
CA LYS A 138 22.43 0.51 -11.62
C LYS A 138 23.15 0.66 -12.94
N GLN A 139 22.51 1.38 -13.86
CA GLN A 139 23.06 1.76 -15.17
C GLN A 139 23.09 3.27 -15.32
N PRO A 140 23.94 3.84 -16.20
CA PRO A 140 23.87 5.26 -16.53
C PRO A 140 22.49 5.63 -17.05
N LEU A 141 22.05 6.82 -16.68
CA LEU A 141 20.81 7.36 -17.22
C LEU A 141 21.14 8.05 -18.55
N ALA A 142 20.73 7.48 -19.68
CA ALA A 142 21.04 8.00 -21.01
C ALA A 142 20.55 9.44 -21.15
N GLY A 143 21.42 10.37 -21.63
CA GLY A 143 21.11 11.78 -21.79
C GLY A 143 21.14 12.62 -20.50
N ALA A 144 21.43 12.02 -19.34
CA ALA A 144 21.54 12.74 -18.07
C ALA A 144 22.99 13.18 -17.79
N PRO A 145 23.21 14.20 -16.92
CA PRO A 145 24.53 14.54 -16.43
C PRO A 145 25.28 13.33 -15.86
N ALA A 146 26.60 13.31 -16.03
CA ALA A 146 27.44 12.24 -15.50
C ALA A 146 27.21 12.05 -13.98
N GLY A 147 26.91 10.79 -13.59
CA GLY A 147 26.69 10.41 -12.19
C GLY A 147 25.22 10.11 -11.82
N LEU A 148 24.24 10.45 -12.66
CA LEU A 148 22.87 9.99 -12.44
C LEU A 148 22.71 8.56 -12.95
N LEU A 149 22.28 7.66 -12.05
CA LEU A 149 22.11 6.24 -12.32
C LEU A 149 20.65 5.84 -12.22
N ARG A 150 20.21 5.06 -13.18
CA ARG A 150 18.94 4.35 -13.14
C ARG A 150 19.14 3.03 -12.43
N LYS A 151 18.18 2.63 -11.58
CA LYS A 151 18.23 1.37 -10.83
C LYS A 151 17.15 0.40 -11.29
N GLY A 152 17.50 -0.87 -11.34
CA GLY A 152 16.56 -1.99 -11.39
C GLY A 152 16.79 -2.90 -10.21
N SER A 153 15.72 -3.37 -9.59
CA SER A 153 15.82 -4.12 -8.35
C SER A 153 14.79 -5.24 -8.26
N THR A 154 15.12 -6.23 -7.44
CA THR A 154 14.20 -7.28 -7.01
C THR A 154 14.48 -7.64 -5.56
N VAL A 155 13.54 -8.32 -4.90
CA VAL A 155 13.73 -8.84 -3.55
C VAL A 155 13.99 -10.33 -3.61
N ILE A 156 14.97 -10.80 -2.86
CA ILE A 156 15.22 -12.22 -2.64
C ILE A 156 14.75 -12.60 -1.23
N SER A 157 14.26 -13.82 -1.06
CA SER A 157 13.74 -14.35 0.20
C SER A 157 14.20 -15.78 0.47
N GLY A 158 13.89 -16.28 1.64
CA GLY A 158 14.28 -17.63 2.06
C GLY A 158 15.77 -17.71 2.43
N ILE A 159 16.33 -16.62 2.96
CA ILE A 159 17.66 -16.57 3.53
C ILE A 159 17.61 -17.27 4.89
N GLY A 160 18.49 -18.23 5.09
CA GLY A 160 18.66 -18.98 6.34
C GLY A 160 20.11 -18.92 6.85
N GLU A 161 20.40 -19.62 7.92
CA GLU A 161 21.74 -19.68 8.52
C GLU A 161 22.73 -20.53 7.71
N GLU A 162 22.22 -21.42 6.85
CA GLU A 162 23.02 -22.22 5.96
C GLU A 162 23.31 -21.50 4.65
N TRP A 163 24.49 -21.74 4.09
CA TRP A 163 24.88 -21.22 2.79
C TRP A 163 23.94 -21.73 1.69
N ARG A 164 23.33 -20.78 0.99
CA ARG A 164 22.44 -21.05 -0.12
C ARG A 164 22.90 -20.32 -1.38
N GLN A 165 22.95 -21.04 -2.50
CA GLN A 165 23.14 -20.42 -3.81
C GLN A 165 21.82 -19.87 -4.31
N ILE A 166 21.81 -18.57 -4.60
CA ILE A 166 20.67 -17.86 -5.17
C ILE A 166 20.94 -17.61 -6.65
N ARG A 167 19.96 -17.91 -7.49
CA ARG A 167 19.94 -17.54 -8.91
C ARG A 167 18.76 -16.64 -9.16
N VAL A 168 19.02 -15.46 -9.69
CA VAL A 168 18.02 -14.44 -9.98
C VAL A 168 18.02 -14.19 -11.48
N PRO A 169 16.95 -14.51 -12.21
CA PRO A 169 16.80 -14.12 -13.59
C PRO A 169 16.93 -12.60 -13.74
N LEU A 170 17.76 -12.13 -14.67
CA LEU A 170 18.01 -10.70 -14.86
C LEU A 170 16.76 -9.93 -15.24
N ASN A 171 15.82 -10.57 -15.92
CA ASN A 171 14.52 -9.99 -16.24
C ASN A 171 13.64 -9.67 -15.01
N LEU A 172 13.93 -10.22 -13.83
CA LEU A 172 13.26 -9.86 -12.56
C LEU A 172 13.79 -8.56 -11.95
N LEU A 173 14.93 -8.05 -12.41
CA LEU A 173 15.51 -6.77 -11.97
C LEU A 173 14.84 -5.62 -12.73
N SER A 174 13.60 -5.37 -12.36
CA SER A 174 12.78 -4.35 -13.01
C SER A 174 13.45 -2.98 -12.96
N GLY A 175 13.47 -2.28 -14.09
CA GLY A 175 14.07 -0.97 -14.20
C GLY A 175 15.37 -0.92 -14.98
N ILE A 176 16.07 -2.03 -15.24
CA ILE A 176 17.19 -2.06 -16.18
C ILE A 176 16.66 -2.25 -17.59
N SER A 177 16.96 -1.30 -18.47
CA SER A 177 16.59 -1.35 -19.89
C SER A 177 17.77 -1.59 -20.80
N ASP A 178 18.99 -1.34 -20.30
CA ASP A 178 20.23 -1.47 -21.04
C ASP A 178 21.22 -2.30 -20.20
N TRP A 179 21.38 -3.56 -20.55
CA TRP A 179 22.28 -4.47 -19.88
C TRP A 179 23.75 -4.33 -20.37
N GLN A 180 24.02 -3.43 -21.32
CA GLN A 180 25.37 -3.19 -21.85
C GLN A 180 26.21 -2.24 -20.99
N HIS A 181 25.55 -1.50 -20.09
CA HIS A 181 26.22 -0.42 -19.35
C HIS A 181 25.93 -0.45 -17.86
N LEU A 182 26.23 -1.56 -17.19
CA LEU A 182 26.07 -1.66 -15.73
C LEU A 182 27.21 -0.97 -14.97
N ARG A 183 26.85 -0.16 -13.96
CA ARG A 183 27.82 0.61 -13.15
C ARG A 183 27.92 0.15 -11.71
N GLN A 184 26.88 -0.44 -11.16
CA GLN A 184 26.85 -0.87 -9.77
C GLN A 184 25.97 -2.10 -9.59
N PHE A 185 26.39 -2.98 -8.69
CA PHE A 185 25.57 -4.00 -8.05
C PHE A 185 25.42 -3.63 -6.58
N GLY A 186 24.23 -3.79 -5.97
CA GLY A 186 23.99 -3.42 -4.58
C GLY A 186 23.08 -4.37 -3.84
N VAL A 187 23.29 -4.40 -2.53
CA VAL A 187 22.39 -4.98 -1.52
C VAL A 187 21.76 -3.84 -0.76
N VAL A 188 20.44 -3.79 -0.72
CA VAL A 188 19.67 -2.71 -0.10
C VAL A 188 18.82 -3.26 1.02
N LEU A 189 18.91 -2.62 2.16
CA LEU A 189 18.16 -2.93 3.36
C LEU A 189 17.13 -1.81 3.58
N GLU A 190 15.87 -2.17 3.48
CA GLU A 190 14.74 -1.27 3.67
C GLU A 190 14.17 -1.51 5.07
N PRO A 191 14.08 -0.50 5.96
CA PRO A 191 13.62 -0.69 7.34
C PRO A 191 12.25 -1.37 7.45
N ARG A 192 11.39 -1.09 6.47
CA ARG A 192 10.04 -1.67 6.41
C ARG A 192 10.03 -3.16 6.07
N ARG A 193 11.09 -3.68 5.42
CA ARG A 193 11.23 -5.09 5.05
C ARG A 193 12.05 -5.87 6.06
N VAL A 194 13.07 -5.21 6.60
CA VAL A 194 13.98 -5.80 7.59
C VAL A 194 13.36 -5.65 8.96
N ARG A 195 12.69 -6.68 9.44
CA ARG A 195 11.94 -6.64 10.72
C ARG A 195 12.82 -6.54 11.96
N MET A 196 14.11 -6.72 11.82
CA MET A 196 15.08 -6.64 12.90
C MET A 196 15.82 -5.30 12.85
N PRO A 197 15.96 -4.60 13.99
CA PRO A 197 16.67 -3.33 14.01
C PRO A 197 18.17 -3.45 13.74
N SER A 198 18.73 -4.65 13.84
CA SER A 198 20.11 -4.96 13.51
C SER A 198 20.24 -6.41 13.10
N GLY A 199 21.29 -6.72 12.32
CA GLY A 199 21.57 -8.07 11.87
C GLY A 199 22.70 -8.09 10.84
N GLY A 200 22.89 -9.25 10.20
CA GLY A 200 23.94 -9.41 9.22
C GLY A 200 23.68 -10.49 8.19
N TYR A 201 24.48 -10.42 7.13
CA TYR A 201 24.50 -11.39 6.04
C TYR A 201 25.92 -11.67 5.60
N TRP A 202 26.11 -12.87 5.10
CA TRP A 202 27.33 -13.28 4.42
C TRP A 202 27.02 -13.51 2.95
N LEU A 203 27.82 -12.92 2.06
CA LEU A 203 27.69 -13.08 0.61
C LEU A 203 29.02 -13.55 0.02
N ASP A 204 28.93 -14.35 -1.05
CA ASP A 204 30.11 -14.86 -1.74
C ASP A 204 29.82 -15.20 -3.22
N ASP A 205 30.87 -15.24 -4.04
CA ASP A 205 30.84 -15.69 -5.44
C ASP A 205 29.77 -15.00 -6.30
N ILE A 206 29.72 -13.68 -6.28
CA ILE A 206 28.75 -12.91 -7.09
C ILE A 206 29.15 -13.00 -8.56
N ALA A 207 28.27 -13.55 -9.40
CA ALA A 207 28.55 -13.79 -10.82
C ALA A 207 27.30 -13.57 -11.70
N LEU A 208 27.54 -13.25 -12.97
CA LEU A 208 26.53 -13.34 -14.03
C LEU A 208 26.71 -14.68 -14.77
N ILE A 209 25.63 -15.38 -15.06
CA ILE A 209 25.65 -16.67 -15.74
C ILE A 209 24.66 -16.71 -16.91
N LYS A 210 24.93 -17.54 -17.89
CA LYS A 210 24.04 -17.83 -19.01
C LYS A 210 23.55 -19.25 -18.92
N THR A 211 22.36 -19.45 -18.38
CA THR A 211 21.76 -20.78 -18.21
C THR A 211 21.15 -21.33 -19.49
N GLY A 212 20.83 -20.48 -20.46
CA GLY A 212 20.07 -20.83 -21.66
C GLY A 212 18.62 -21.24 -21.36
N GLN A 213 18.23 -21.22 -20.08
CA GLN A 213 16.85 -21.41 -19.70
C GLN A 213 16.15 -20.04 -19.72
N PRO A 214 15.01 -19.91 -20.38
CA PRO A 214 14.18 -18.75 -20.13
C PRO A 214 13.88 -18.78 -18.64
N GLY A 215 14.15 -17.67 -17.94
CA GLY A 215 13.61 -17.46 -16.60
C GLY A 215 12.11 -17.76 -16.63
N PRO A 216 11.47 -18.06 -15.49
CA PRO A 216 10.04 -18.29 -15.47
C PRO A 216 9.42 -17.27 -16.38
N SER A 217 8.59 -17.72 -17.32
CA SER A 217 7.87 -16.81 -18.21
C SER A 217 6.86 -16.03 -17.36
N VAL A 218 7.38 -15.15 -16.55
CA VAL A 218 6.70 -13.88 -16.39
C VAL A 218 6.64 -13.44 -17.84
N ARG A 219 5.47 -13.53 -18.48
CA ARG A 219 5.18 -12.59 -19.53
C ARG A 219 5.42 -11.27 -18.80
N ASP A 220 6.64 -10.79 -18.95
CA ASP A 220 6.90 -9.44 -18.54
C ASP A 220 5.87 -8.65 -19.29
N PRO A 221 4.90 -8.08 -18.60
CA PRO A 221 4.37 -6.86 -19.13
C PRO A 221 5.66 -6.07 -19.33
N VAL A 222 5.89 -5.68 -20.54
CA VAL A 222 6.93 -4.74 -20.92
C VAL A 222 6.82 -3.67 -19.83
N ILE A 223 7.76 -3.71 -18.85
CA ILE A 223 7.87 -2.56 -17.96
C ILE A 223 8.24 -1.48 -18.94
N PRO A 224 7.33 -0.53 -19.18
CA PRO A 224 7.61 0.51 -20.11
C PRO A 224 8.95 1.09 -19.69
N PRO A 225 9.78 1.48 -20.61
CA PRO A 225 10.99 2.17 -20.28
C PRO A 225 10.55 3.23 -19.28
N LEU A 226 10.98 3.10 -18.01
CA LEU A 226 10.84 4.16 -17.01
C LEU A 226 11.16 5.41 -17.78
N LYS A 227 10.23 6.37 -17.81
CA LYS A 227 10.33 7.64 -18.53
C LYS A 227 11.72 7.90 -19.04
N THR A 228 11.91 8.06 -20.31
CA THR A 228 13.22 8.05 -20.97
C THR A 228 14.25 8.79 -20.12
N ALA A 229 15.51 8.54 -20.28
CA ALA A 229 16.56 9.23 -19.56
C ALA A 229 16.42 10.76 -19.62
N TRP A 230 15.83 11.25 -20.72
CA TRP A 230 15.51 12.66 -20.88
C TRP A 230 14.37 13.10 -19.96
N GLU A 231 13.30 12.32 -19.81
CA GLU A 231 12.20 12.59 -18.87
C GLU A 231 12.66 12.58 -17.40
N ASN A 232 13.69 11.83 -17.08
CA ASN A 232 14.32 11.82 -15.76
C ASN A 232 15.40 12.89 -15.57
N SER A 233 15.84 13.57 -16.64
CA SER A 233 16.70 14.77 -16.55
C SER A 233 15.90 15.94 -15.99
N VAL A 234 16.58 16.98 -15.53
CA VAL A 234 15.90 18.21 -15.04
C VAL A 234 15.01 18.80 -16.14
N GLY A 235 15.50 18.86 -17.37
CA GLY A 235 14.71 19.33 -18.51
C GLY A 235 13.56 18.40 -18.89
N GLY A 236 13.79 17.08 -18.84
CA GLY A 236 12.78 16.07 -19.08
C GLY A 236 11.66 16.07 -18.04
N LYS A 237 12.00 16.22 -16.76
CA LYS A 237 10.99 16.36 -15.69
C LYS A 237 10.12 17.60 -15.88
N ALA A 238 10.74 18.74 -16.25
CA ALA A 238 9.98 19.97 -16.52
C ALA A 238 9.03 19.78 -17.72
N ALA A 239 9.49 19.15 -18.79
CA ALA A 239 8.65 18.86 -19.96
C ALA A 239 7.54 17.86 -19.64
N ALA A 240 7.80 16.80 -18.85
CA ALA A 240 6.79 15.87 -18.41
C ALA A 240 5.73 16.55 -17.54
N GLN A 241 6.13 17.43 -16.62
CA GLN A 241 5.19 18.23 -15.82
C GLN A 241 4.36 19.17 -16.70
N HIS A 242 4.98 19.84 -17.68
CA HIS A 242 4.27 20.69 -18.63
C HIS A 242 3.26 19.87 -19.47
N HIS A 243 3.65 18.69 -19.93
CA HIS A 243 2.75 17.77 -20.65
C HIS A 243 1.55 17.35 -19.77
N LEU A 244 1.79 17.00 -18.52
CA LEU A 244 0.74 16.64 -17.56
C LEU A 244 -0.23 17.79 -17.33
N HIS A 245 0.27 19.03 -17.13
CA HIS A 245 -0.58 20.20 -17.03
C HIS A 245 -1.50 20.37 -18.26
N GLY A 246 -0.98 20.11 -19.46
CA GLY A 246 -1.75 20.13 -20.72
C GLY A 246 -2.83 19.04 -20.80
N ARG A 247 -2.77 18.00 -19.96
CA ARG A 247 -3.76 16.90 -19.90
C ARG A 247 -4.84 17.13 -18.83
N LEU A 248 -4.66 18.08 -17.93
CA LEU A 248 -5.66 18.43 -16.94
C LEU A 248 -6.85 19.17 -17.57
N ALA A 249 -8.04 19.00 -16.99
CA ALA A 249 -9.24 19.69 -17.43
C ALA A 249 -9.31 21.14 -16.91
N GLY A 250 -8.58 21.47 -15.85
CA GLY A 250 -8.55 22.80 -15.27
C GLY A 250 -7.40 23.00 -14.28
N TRP A 251 -7.27 24.22 -13.77
CA TRP A 251 -6.26 24.60 -12.79
C TRP A 251 -6.85 25.61 -11.80
N PRO A 252 -6.48 25.59 -10.50
CA PRO A 252 -7.00 26.55 -9.54
C PRO A 252 -6.57 27.99 -9.89
N THR A 253 -7.46 28.95 -9.64
CA THR A 253 -7.25 30.36 -9.95
C THR A 253 -6.83 31.18 -8.74
N GLN A 254 -7.04 30.64 -7.53
CA GLN A 254 -6.65 31.28 -6.26
C GLN A 254 -6.16 30.23 -5.26
N LEU A 255 -5.13 30.59 -4.46
CA LEU A 255 -4.60 29.71 -3.42
C LEU A 255 -5.48 29.65 -2.19
N THR A 256 -6.16 30.72 -1.84
CA THR A 256 -6.95 30.79 -0.61
C THR A 256 -8.24 31.57 -0.89
N VAL A 257 -9.35 31.01 -0.45
CA VAL A 257 -10.65 31.70 -0.46
C VAL A 257 -10.77 32.49 0.84
N ASP A 258 -11.27 33.74 0.75
CA ASP A 258 -11.55 34.49 1.95
C ASP A 258 -12.69 33.79 2.74
N PRO A 259 -12.51 33.51 4.03
CA PRO A 259 -13.57 32.94 4.87
C PRO A 259 -14.89 33.73 4.85
N ALA A 260 -14.86 35.03 4.59
CA ALA A 260 -16.03 35.86 4.45
C ALA A 260 -16.88 35.55 3.21
N GLU A 261 -16.31 34.90 2.20
CA GLU A 261 -17.01 34.45 0.99
C GLU A 261 -17.75 33.12 1.19
N LEU A 262 -17.43 32.39 2.28
CA LEU A 262 -18.07 31.12 2.56
C LEU A 262 -19.48 31.33 3.15
N PRO A 263 -20.47 30.52 2.76
CA PRO A 263 -21.85 30.64 3.28
C PRO A 263 -21.90 30.51 4.80
N THR A 264 -22.66 31.33 5.45
CA THR A 264 -22.89 31.31 6.92
C THR A 264 -23.80 30.18 7.37
N ASP A 265 -24.77 29.79 6.53
CA ASP A 265 -25.59 28.60 6.75
C ASP A 265 -24.82 27.32 6.59
N ASP A 266 -24.98 26.37 7.52
CA ASP A 266 -24.19 25.13 7.53
C ASP A 266 -24.45 24.24 6.31
N ARG A 267 -25.72 24.13 5.89
CA ARG A 267 -26.06 23.32 4.73
C ARG A 267 -25.52 23.94 3.44
N ALA A 268 -25.65 25.24 3.29
CA ALA A 268 -25.10 25.96 2.13
C ALA A 268 -23.57 25.89 2.09
N PHE A 269 -22.88 25.95 3.25
CA PHE A 269 -21.46 25.77 3.34
C PHE A 269 -21.02 24.36 2.89
N LEU A 270 -21.72 23.32 3.33
CA LEU A 270 -21.41 21.94 2.93
C LEU A 270 -21.68 21.69 1.43
N GLN A 271 -22.73 22.31 0.88
CA GLN A 271 -23.02 22.28 -0.57
C GLN A 271 -21.94 23.00 -1.36
N ARG A 272 -21.47 24.17 -0.92
CA ARG A 272 -20.36 24.90 -1.52
C ARG A 272 -19.08 24.09 -1.47
N LEU A 273 -18.77 23.47 -0.33
CA LEU A 273 -17.60 22.58 -0.20
C LEU A 273 -17.69 21.38 -1.14
N ALA A 274 -18.85 20.77 -1.30
CA ALA A 274 -19.05 19.67 -2.23
C ALA A 274 -18.84 20.08 -3.70
N ASP A 275 -19.34 21.25 -4.10
CA ASP A 275 -19.16 21.83 -5.44
C ASP A 275 -17.66 22.11 -5.70
N ASP A 276 -16.99 22.82 -4.78
CA ASP A 276 -15.58 23.16 -4.92
C ASP A 276 -14.71 21.89 -5.00
N THR A 277 -14.99 20.88 -4.15
CA THR A 277 -14.27 19.59 -4.16
C THR A 277 -14.48 18.83 -5.48
N TRP A 278 -15.72 18.79 -5.99
CA TRP A 278 -16.01 18.17 -7.28
C TRP A 278 -15.31 18.89 -8.44
N ARG A 279 -15.33 20.23 -8.46
CA ARG A 279 -14.59 21.01 -9.46
C ARG A 279 -13.10 20.67 -9.45
N GLY A 280 -12.52 20.51 -8.26
CA GLY A 280 -11.13 20.10 -8.10
C GLY A 280 -10.86 18.70 -8.62
N LEU A 281 -11.68 17.72 -8.26
CA LEU A 281 -11.56 16.34 -8.75
C LEU A 281 -11.60 16.28 -10.27
N VAL A 282 -12.56 16.98 -10.90
CA VAL A 282 -12.64 17.06 -12.37
C VAL A 282 -11.44 17.77 -12.96
N ALA A 283 -11.06 18.92 -12.40
CA ALA A 283 -9.96 19.74 -12.91
C ALA A 283 -8.63 18.96 -12.91
N LEU A 284 -8.39 18.19 -11.85
CA LEU A 284 -7.14 17.45 -11.62
C LEU A 284 -7.18 15.99 -12.13
N THR A 285 -8.18 15.64 -12.94
CA THR A 285 -8.31 14.37 -13.63
C THR A 285 -7.67 14.46 -15.03
N ASP A 286 -6.99 13.40 -15.47
CA ASP A 286 -6.52 13.27 -16.83
C ASP A 286 -7.71 13.22 -17.80
N ARG A 287 -7.89 14.26 -18.63
CA ARG A 287 -9.04 14.41 -19.51
C ARG A 287 -9.08 13.41 -20.67
N VAL A 288 -7.96 12.77 -20.99
CA VAL A 288 -7.87 11.80 -22.09
C VAL A 288 -8.29 10.41 -21.61
N HIS A 289 -7.90 10.05 -20.38
CA HIS A 289 -8.18 8.73 -19.82
C HIS A 289 -9.31 8.74 -18.77
N GLY A 290 -9.75 9.90 -18.31
CA GLY A 290 -10.84 10.03 -17.34
C GLY A 290 -10.54 9.41 -15.98
N ILE A 291 -9.28 9.39 -15.56
CA ILE A 291 -8.82 8.89 -14.26
C ILE A 291 -8.06 9.98 -13.49
N PRO A 292 -8.25 10.08 -12.16
CA PRO A 292 -7.66 11.15 -11.36
C PRO A 292 -6.15 10.96 -11.20
N LEU A 293 -5.39 12.06 -11.15
CA LEU A 293 -4.02 12.04 -10.67
C LEU A 293 -4.01 11.80 -9.15
N ASP A 294 -3.07 11.00 -8.67
CA ASP A 294 -2.98 10.65 -7.25
C ASP A 294 -2.79 11.88 -6.35
N THR A 295 -1.81 12.70 -6.67
CA THR A 295 -1.43 13.86 -5.86
C THR A 295 -1.06 15.05 -6.73
N VAL A 296 -1.58 16.22 -6.41
CA VAL A 296 -1.18 17.51 -6.96
C VAL A 296 -0.66 18.41 -5.84
N ARG A 297 0.58 18.87 -5.94
CA ARG A 297 1.24 19.74 -4.96
C ARG A 297 1.40 21.13 -5.53
N LEU A 298 0.72 22.10 -4.92
CA LEU A 298 0.83 23.51 -5.32
C LEU A 298 2.05 24.20 -4.71
N ASN A 299 2.59 23.68 -3.61
CA ASN A 299 3.75 24.27 -2.91
C ASN A 299 3.56 25.77 -2.58
N GLY A 300 2.32 26.20 -2.30
CA GLY A 300 1.98 27.60 -2.05
C GLY A 300 2.06 28.49 -3.30
N SER A 301 1.95 27.93 -4.51
CA SER A 301 2.01 28.66 -5.78
C SER A 301 1.01 28.08 -6.78
N LEU A 302 0.46 28.94 -7.65
CA LEU A 302 -0.35 28.53 -8.79
C LEU A 302 0.49 28.43 -10.09
N THR A 303 1.73 28.83 -10.03
CA THR A 303 2.65 28.81 -11.20
C THR A 303 3.05 27.36 -11.48
N PRO A 304 2.75 26.81 -12.69
CA PRO A 304 3.03 25.42 -13.01
C PRO A 304 4.44 24.93 -12.69
N GLU A 305 5.44 25.77 -12.93
CA GLU A 305 6.86 25.46 -12.72
C GLU A 305 7.25 25.30 -11.24
N ARG A 306 6.40 25.77 -10.32
CA ARG A 306 6.59 25.65 -8.87
C ARG A 306 5.74 24.54 -8.25
N THR A 307 4.90 23.91 -9.05
CA THR A 307 3.99 22.85 -8.62
C THR A 307 4.55 21.48 -9.01
N TRP A 308 3.91 20.43 -8.51
CA TRP A 308 4.24 19.07 -8.91
C TRP A 308 2.97 18.25 -9.09
N LEU A 309 2.90 17.54 -10.20
CA LEU A 309 1.81 16.63 -10.54
C LEU A 309 2.31 15.20 -10.43
N GLY A 310 1.62 14.37 -9.66
CA GLY A 310 1.84 12.94 -9.64
C GLY A 310 1.23 12.32 -10.90
N ASP A 311 2.08 11.86 -11.80
CA ASP A 311 1.71 11.25 -13.07
C ASP A 311 1.26 9.78 -12.93
N TYR A 312 0.78 9.43 -11.78
CA TYR A 312 0.29 8.09 -11.44
C TYR A 312 -1.06 8.17 -10.72
N THR A 313 -1.75 7.07 -10.70
CA THR A 313 -2.97 6.88 -9.93
C THR A 313 -2.99 5.51 -9.26
N ASN A 314 -3.69 5.42 -8.13
CA ASN A 314 -3.96 4.17 -7.42
C ASN A 314 -5.34 3.64 -7.83
N VAL A 315 -5.54 2.32 -7.75
CA VAL A 315 -6.85 1.73 -8.11
C VAL A 315 -7.97 2.08 -7.13
N THR A 316 -7.65 2.41 -5.87
CA THR A 316 -8.63 3.02 -4.95
C THR A 316 -9.12 4.37 -5.47
N ASN A 317 -8.19 5.23 -5.95
CA ASN A 317 -8.56 6.53 -6.51
C ASN A 317 -9.52 6.38 -7.70
N ILE A 318 -9.26 5.40 -8.58
CA ILE A 318 -10.16 5.13 -9.71
C ILE A 318 -11.53 4.66 -9.19
N GLY A 319 -11.54 3.70 -8.24
CA GLY A 319 -12.78 3.18 -7.64
C GLY A 319 -13.62 4.26 -6.98
N LEU A 320 -12.99 5.14 -6.20
CA LEU A 320 -13.68 6.28 -5.59
C LEU A 320 -14.16 7.29 -6.63
N TYR A 321 -13.36 7.57 -7.67
CA TYR A 321 -13.78 8.50 -8.72
C TYR A 321 -15.00 8.01 -9.50
N LEU A 322 -15.19 6.70 -9.69
CA LEU A 322 -16.44 6.16 -10.21
C LEU A 322 -17.63 6.55 -9.31
N ILE A 323 -17.44 6.51 -7.98
CA ILE A 323 -18.47 6.91 -7.02
C ILE A 323 -18.64 8.43 -7.00
N ASP A 324 -17.55 9.21 -7.13
CA ASP A 324 -17.60 10.68 -7.17
C ASP A 324 -18.42 11.20 -8.34
N ILE A 325 -18.36 10.55 -9.51
CA ILE A 325 -19.20 10.86 -10.66
C ILE A 325 -20.70 10.68 -10.29
N ILE A 326 -21.02 9.59 -9.58
CA ILE A 326 -22.39 9.35 -9.12
C ILE A 326 -22.79 10.39 -8.07
N ALA A 327 -21.90 10.69 -7.12
CA ALA A 327 -22.11 11.70 -6.09
C ALA A 327 -22.42 13.08 -6.68
N ALA A 328 -21.64 13.49 -7.69
CA ALA A 328 -21.86 14.75 -8.40
C ALA A 328 -23.23 14.81 -9.08
N ARG A 329 -23.68 13.72 -9.69
CA ARG A 329 -25.03 13.62 -10.26
C ARG A 329 -26.10 13.75 -9.16
N GLU A 330 -25.97 13.03 -8.05
CA GLU A 330 -26.93 13.07 -6.95
C GLU A 330 -26.99 14.44 -6.26
N LEU A 331 -25.89 15.16 -6.25
CA LEU A 331 -25.85 16.55 -5.77
C LEU A 331 -26.42 17.55 -6.78
N GLY A 332 -26.61 17.14 -8.05
CA GLY A 332 -27.07 18.02 -9.12
C GLY A 332 -25.97 18.92 -9.70
N LEU A 333 -24.70 18.53 -9.52
CA LEU A 333 -23.52 19.24 -10.05
C LEU A 333 -23.27 18.92 -11.52
N ILE A 334 -23.71 17.74 -11.97
CA ILE A 334 -23.71 17.30 -13.36
C ILE A 334 -25.05 16.66 -13.73
N ASP A 335 -25.39 16.66 -15.00
CA ASP A 335 -26.56 15.97 -15.48
C ASP A 335 -26.33 14.45 -15.67
N PRO A 336 -27.41 13.64 -15.79
CA PRO A 336 -27.26 12.18 -15.97
C PRO A 336 -26.46 11.77 -17.22
N SER A 337 -26.54 12.51 -18.31
CA SER A 337 -25.83 12.19 -19.54
C SER A 337 -24.33 12.43 -19.42
N GLU A 338 -23.94 13.46 -18.72
CA GLU A 338 -22.54 13.74 -18.38
C GLU A 338 -21.99 12.64 -17.45
N ALA A 339 -22.76 12.20 -16.47
CA ALA A 339 -22.36 11.12 -15.59
C ALA A 339 -22.11 9.82 -16.38
N VAL A 340 -23.00 9.44 -17.31
CA VAL A 340 -22.80 8.27 -18.20
C VAL A 340 -21.54 8.42 -19.04
N THR A 341 -21.27 9.61 -19.58
CA THR A 341 -20.11 9.89 -20.43
C THR A 341 -18.79 9.77 -19.64
N ARG A 342 -18.71 10.42 -18.46
CA ARG A 342 -17.51 10.36 -17.62
C ARG A 342 -17.24 8.96 -17.10
N LEU A 343 -18.29 8.27 -16.66
CA LEU A 343 -18.19 6.88 -16.23
C LEU A 343 -17.73 5.97 -17.39
N GLY A 344 -18.28 6.18 -18.60
CA GLY A 344 -17.86 5.46 -19.80
C GLY A 344 -16.38 5.61 -20.08
N LEU A 345 -15.83 6.83 -20.02
CA LEU A 345 -14.42 7.10 -20.27
C LEU A 345 -13.50 6.43 -19.20
N ALA A 346 -13.87 6.49 -17.93
CA ALA A 346 -13.12 5.82 -16.87
C ALA A 346 -13.14 4.28 -17.04
N LEU A 347 -14.29 3.72 -17.42
CA LEU A 347 -14.41 2.29 -17.71
C LEU A 347 -13.63 1.88 -18.97
N ASP A 348 -13.59 2.72 -20.02
CA ASP A 348 -12.75 2.48 -21.21
C ASP A 348 -11.27 2.35 -20.83
N THR A 349 -10.84 3.16 -19.87
CA THR A 349 -9.47 3.09 -19.32
C THR A 349 -9.27 1.82 -18.50
N LEU A 350 -10.16 1.50 -17.57
CA LEU A 350 -10.07 0.26 -16.78
C LEU A 350 -10.01 -1.00 -17.65
N GLU A 351 -10.76 -1.04 -18.76
CA GLU A 351 -10.75 -2.18 -19.67
C GLU A 351 -9.42 -2.35 -20.43
N ARG A 352 -8.62 -1.29 -20.52
CA ARG A 352 -7.30 -1.28 -21.16
C ARG A 352 -6.15 -1.57 -20.21
N LEU A 353 -6.32 -1.29 -18.90
CA LEU A 353 -5.29 -1.51 -17.90
C LEU A 353 -4.89 -2.99 -17.81
N GLU A 354 -3.61 -3.22 -17.66
CA GLU A 354 -3.08 -4.55 -17.42
C GLU A 354 -3.57 -5.12 -16.09
N THR A 355 -3.89 -6.41 -16.05
CA THR A 355 -4.35 -7.12 -14.84
C THR A 355 -3.58 -8.42 -14.65
N TYR A 356 -3.53 -8.88 -13.42
CA TYR A 356 -3.00 -10.19 -13.05
C TYR A 356 -4.05 -11.00 -12.29
N GLN A 357 -4.38 -12.20 -12.77
CA GLN A 357 -5.43 -13.06 -12.18
C GLN A 357 -6.79 -12.34 -12.03
N GLY A 358 -7.09 -11.41 -12.91
CA GLY A 358 -8.31 -10.60 -12.90
C GLY A 358 -8.25 -9.32 -12.04
N PHE A 359 -7.25 -9.18 -11.18
CA PHE A 359 -7.02 -8.00 -10.36
C PHE A 359 -6.11 -6.97 -11.03
N PHE A 360 -6.33 -5.71 -10.73
CA PHE A 360 -5.49 -4.61 -11.17
C PHE A 360 -4.24 -4.49 -10.30
N TYR A 361 -3.16 -3.99 -10.89
CA TYR A 361 -1.98 -3.58 -10.11
C TYR A 361 -2.29 -2.34 -9.28
N ASN A 362 -1.53 -2.15 -8.19
CA ASN A 362 -1.83 -1.09 -7.23
C ASN A 362 -1.71 0.33 -7.82
N TYR A 363 -0.77 0.55 -8.74
CA TYR A 363 -0.52 1.86 -9.36
C TYR A 363 -0.29 1.77 -10.86
N TYR A 364 -0.77 2.81 -11.57
CA TYR A 364 -0.59 3.02 -13.01
C TYR A 364 -0.15 4.44 -13.31
N ASP A 365 0.63 4.62 -14.38
CA ASP A 365 0.89 5.92 -14.98
C ASP A 365 -0.38 6.43 -15.68
N THR A 366 -0.79 7.66 -15.39
CA THR A 366 -2.02 8.23 -15.93
C THR A 366 -1.94 8.60 -17.42
N THR A 367 -0.74 8.75 -17.96
CA THR A 367 -0.50 9.12 -19.35
C THR A 367 -0.35 7.89 -20.24
N THR A 368 0.48 6.93 -19.82
CA THR A 368 0.82 5.75 -20.62
C THR A 368 -0.09 4.56 -20.30
N LEU A 369 -0.80 4.57 -19.18
CA LEU A 369 -1.61 3.49 -18.63
C LEU A 369 -0.78 2.26 -18.22
N GLU A 370 0.51 2.40 -18.12
CA GLU A 370 1.41 1.34 -17.76
C GLU A 370 1.45 1.19 -16.25
N ARG A 371 1.52 -0.03 -15.76
CA ARG A 371 1.65 -0.26 -14.33
C ARG A 371 2.99 0.29 -13.82
N THR A 372 2.97 0.96 -12.69
CA THR A 372 4.15 1.45 -11.99
C THR A 372 4.45 0.66 -10.73
N SER A 373 3.69 -0.39 -10.46
CA SER A 373 3.82 -1.30 -9.33
C SER A 373 3.73 -2.76 -9.75
N HIS A 374 4.41 -3.64 -9.05
CA HIS A 374 4.28 -5.11 -9.20
C HIS A 374 3.38 -5.72 -8.13
N PHE A 375 2.75 -4.90 -7.32
CA PHE A 375 1.93 -5.32 -6.19
C PHE A 375 0.45 -5.27 -6.55
N ILE A 376 -0.26 -6.33 -6.19
CA ILE A 376 -1.72 -6.40 -6.22
C ILE A 376 -2.19 -6.26 -4.77
N SER A 377 -2.89 -5.20 -4.45
CA SER A 377 -3.37 -4.91 -3.10
C SER A 377 -4.78 -5.43 -2.87
N PHE A 378 -5.02 -6.09 -1.74
CA PHE A 378 -6.35 -6.54 -1.35
C PHE A 378 -7.30 -5.37 -1.08
N VAL A 379 -6.87 -4.41 -0.26
CA VAL A 379 -7.73 -3.30 0.16
C VAL A 379 -8.03 -2.36 -1.00
N ASP A 380 -7.03 -2.07 -1.84
CA ASP A 380 -7.22 -1.19 -3.00
C ASP A 380 -8.13 -1.85 -4.06
N SER A 381 -7.98 -3.16 -4.30
CA SER A 381 -8.92 -3.92 -5.15
C SER A 381 -10.34 -3.88 -4.60
N ALA A 382 -10.50 -3.93 -3.27
CA ALA A 382 -11.82 -3.87 -2.64
C ALA A 382 -12.50 -2.52 -2.84
N TRP A 383 -11.77 -1.41 -2.79
CA TRP A 383 -12.31 -0.08 -3.05
C TRP A 383 -12.67 0.12 -4.52
N LEU A 384 -11.89 -0.43 -5.45
CA LEU A 384 -12.28 -0.47 -6.86
C LEU A 384 -13.56 -1.30 -7.06
N SER A 385 -13.65 -2.51 -6.46
CA SER A 385 -14.88 -3.32 -6.49
C SER A 385 -16.08 -2.57 -5.91
N ALA A 386 -15.91 -1.81 -4.82
CA ALA A 386 -16.98 -0.98 -4.27
C ALA A 386 -17.44 0.11 -5.25
N GLY A 387 -16.49 0.75 -5.94
CA GLY A 387 -16.79 1.71 -7.01
C GLY A 387 -17.60 1.10 -8.15
N LEU A 388 -17.20 -0.08 -8.61
CA LEU A 388 -17.92 -0.83 -9.65
C LEU A 388 -19.32 -1.26 -9.20
N ILE A 389 -19.47 -1.67 -7.93
CA ILE A 389 -20.79 -2.03 -7.33
C ILE A 389 -21.71 -0.82 -7.31
N VAL A 390 -21.27 0.34 -6.82
CA VAL A 390 -22.08 1.57 -6.80
C VAL A 390 -22.43 1.98 -8.23
N ALA A 391 -21.47 2.02 -9.13
CA ALA A 391 -21.67 2.44 -10.50
C ALA A 391 -22.68 1.56 -11.26
N ARG A 392 -22.60 0.22 -11.12
CA ARG A 392 -23.57 -0.67 -11.79
C ARG A 392 -25.01 -0.53 -11.30
N ASN A 393 -25.20 -0.17 -10.01
CA ASN A 393 -26.52 0.02 -9.45
C ASN A 393 -27.07 1.43 -9.71
N ALA A 394 -26.19 2.43 -9.88
CA ALA A 394 -26.56 3.82 -10.11
C ALA A 394 -26.75 4.16 -11.58
N VAL A 395 -26.04 3.48 -12.51
CA VAL A 395 -26.03 3.78 -13.95
C VAL A 395 -26.27 2.50 -14.77
N PRO A 396 -27.53 2.14 -15.03
CA PRO A 396 -27.89 0.91 -15.73
C PRO A 396 -27.22 0.74 -17.10
N GLU A 397 -26.96 1.82 -17.83
CA GLU A 397 -26.30 1.83 -19.14
C GLU A 397 -24.87 1.25 -19.08
N GLN A 398 -24.20 1.37 -17.95
CA GLN A 398 -22.82 0.89 -17.74
C GLN A 398 -22.77 -0.39 -16.87
N ALA A 399 -23.91 -0.88 -16.39
CA ALA A 399 -23.97 -1.98 -15.42
C ALA A 399 -23.31 -3.27 -15.90
N TRP A 400 -23.43 -3.62 -17.17
CA TRP A 400 -22.83 -4.83 -17.74
C TRP A 400 -21.30 -4.77 -17.75
N ARG A 401 -20.71 -3.57 -17.99
CA ARG A 401 -19.26 -3.37 -17.96
C ARG A 401 -18.72 -3.53 -16.55
N CYS A 402 -19.35 -2.87 -15.58
CA CYS A 402 -19.01 -2.99 -14.17
C CYS A 402 -19.11 -4.44 -13.70
N THR A 403 -20.17 -5.15 -14.08
CA THR A 403 -20.35 -6.58 -13.74
C THR A 403 -19.22 -7.42 -14.30
N ARG A 404 -18.87 -7.25 -15.58
CA ARG A 404 -17.78 -7.99 -16.22
C ARG A 404 -16.42 -7.78 -15.52
N LEU A 405 -16.13 -6.56 -15.08
CA LEU A 405 -14.91 -6.26 -14.32
C LEU A 405 -14.93 -6.94 -12.95
N LEU A 406 -16.04 -6.84 -12.21
CA LEU A 406 -16.22 -7.47 -10.90
C LEU A 406 -16.13 -9.01 -10.94
N GLU A 407 -16.64 -9.65 -11.99
CA GLU A 407 -16.62 -11.11 -12.16
C GLU A 407 -15.21 -11.64 -12.42
N ARG A 408 -14.32 -10.83 -12.96
CA ARG A 408 -12.90 -11.19 -13.18
C ARG A 408 -12.11 -11.31 -11.89
N GLU A 409 -12.47 -10.54 -10.87
CA GLU A 409 -11.80 -10.50 -9.58
C GLU A 409 -12.28 -11.65 -8.70
N ASN A 410 -11.40 -12.61 -8.39
CA ASN A 410 -11.70 -13.72 -7.49
C ASN A 410 -10.91 -13.57 -6.18
N TYR A 411 -11.57 -13.12 -5.13
CA TYR A 411 -10.96 -12.79 -3.83
C TYR A 411 -10.35 -13.99 -3.09
N ARG A 412 -10.62 -15.25 -3.51
CA ARG A 412 -9.88 -16.43 -3.01
C ARG A 412 -8.38 -16.30 -3.23
N PHE A 413 -7.97 -15.49 -4.21
CA PHE A 413 -6.58 -15.15 -4.49
C PHE A 413 -5.84 -14.62 -3.26
N PHE A 414 -6.50 -13.79 -2.46
CA PHE A 414 -5.94 -13.21 -1.24
C PHE A 414 -6.16 -14.04 0.02
N TYR A 415 -7.08 -15.00 0.01
CA TYR A 415 -7.45 -15.75 1.19
C TYR A 415 -6.39 -16.80 1.55
N ASP A 416 -5.89 -16.75 2.78
CA ASP A 416 -5.04 -17.79 3.36
C ASP A 416 -5.91 -18.78 4.15
N PRO A 417 -6.03 -20.05 3.70
CA PRO A 417 -6.85 -21.03 4.38
C PRO A 417 -6.26 -21.51 5.73
N VAL A 418 -4.96 -21.31 5.97
CA VAL A 418 -4.30 -21.70 7.22
C VAL A 418 -4.57 -20.64 8.29
N GLU A 419 -4.27 -19.38 7.98
CA GLU A 419 -4.53 -18.25 8.88
C GLU A 419 -6.02 -17.87 8.92
N ARG A 420 -6.78 -18.23 7.88
CA ARG A 420 -8.19 -17.86 7.65
C ARG A 420 -8.39 -16.36 7.56
N LEU A 421 -7.40 -15.66 7.00
CA LEU A 421 -7.34 -14.22 6.86
C LEU A 421 -7.06 -13.83 5.41
N MET A 422 -7.40 -12.59 5.07
CA MET A 422 -6.99 -11.98 3.81
C MET A 422 -5.58 -11.42 3.93
N MET A 423 -4.71 -11.79 3.00
CA MET A 423 -3.38 -11.24 2.90
C MET A 423 -3.42 -9.78 2.42
N HIS A 424 -2.43 -8.96 2.77
CA HIS A 424 -2.35 -7.56 2.29
C HIS A 424 -2.34 -7.48 0.76
N GLY A 425 -1.73 -8.47 0.10
CA GLY A 425 -1.66 -8.51 -1.34
C GLY A 425 -0.71 -9.57 -1.88
N TYR A 426 -0.32 -9.39 -3.13
CA TYR A 426 0.50 -10.32 -3.86
C TYR A 426 1.57 -9.58 -4.67
N TYR A 427 2.82 -10.05 -4.60
CA TYR A 427 3.94 -9.54 -5.39
C TYR A 427 4.08 -10.37 -6.66
N VAL A 428 3.72 -9.81 -7.81
CA VAL A 428 3.74 -10.55 -9.08
C VAL A 428 5.15 -10.87 -9.56
N ASN A 429 6.09 -9.96 -9.33
CA ASN A 429 7.51 -10.16 -9.66
C ASN A 429 8.24 -11.18 -8.77
N LEU A 430 7.66 -11.55 -7.64
CA LEU A 430 8.22 -12.52 -6.69
C LEU A 430 7.33 -13.75 -6.49
N PRO A 431 6.38 -14.05 -7.36
CA PRO A 431 5.17 -14.88 -7.26
C PRO A 431 4.84 -15.34 -5.85
N GLN A 432 4.63 -14.38 -4.92
CA GLN A 432 4.35 -14.69 -3.53
C GLN A 432 3.32 -13.73 -2.91
N ARG A 433 2.57 -14.25 -1.97
CA ARG A 433 1.67 -13.46 -1.12
C ARG A 433 2.50 -12.57 -0.18
N SER A 434 1.94 -11.43 0.18
CA SER A 434 2.46 -10.64 1.28
C SER A 434 2.52 -11.48 2.55
N GLU A 435 3.55 -11.30 3.36
CA GLU A 435 3.68 -11.96 4.66
C GLU A 435 2.70 -11.41 5.71
N TYR A 436 2.05 -10.29 5.41
CA TYR A 436 1.09 -9.64 6.30
C TYR A 436 -0.32 -9.96 5.89
N SER A 437 -1.20 -10.09 6.89
CA SER A 437 -2.63 -10.28 6.72
C SER A 437 -3.42 -9.18 7.41
N TYR A 438 -4.60 -8.87 6.88
CA TYR A 438 -5.58 -8.02 7.53
C TYR A 438 -6.27 -8.82 8.65
N GLY A 439 -5.68 -8.81 9.85
CA GLY A 439 -6.14 -9.57 10.99
C GLY A 439 -7.05 -8.79 11.95
N MET A 440 -7.33 -7.50 11.69
CA MET A 440 -8.18 -6.67 12.54
C MET A 440 -9.54 -6.43 11.90
N LEU A 441 -10.59 -6.48 12.74
CA LEU A 441 -11.95 -6.21 12.25
C LEU A 441 -12.12 -4.73 11.86
N TYR A 442 -11.65 -3.81 12.72
CA TYR A 442 -11.98 -2.40 12.58
C TYR A 442 -10.88 -1.63 11.82
N SER A 443 -10.72 -1.98 10.55
CA SER A 443 -9.93 -1.25 9.56
C SER A 443 -10.76 -1.08 8.28
N GLU A 444 -10.30 -0.26 7.36
CA GLU A 444 -10.94 -0.04 6.05
C GLU A 444 -11.00 -1.34 5.22
N ALA A 445 -10.08 -2.26 5.45
CA ALA A 445 -10.03 -3.57 4.79
C ALA A 445 -11.24 -4.48 5.09
N ARG A 446 -12.05 -4.17 6.13
CA ARG A 446 -13.29 -4.91 6.40
C ARG A 446 -14.28 -4.86 5.24
N LEU A 447 -14.22 -3.81 4.41
CA LEU A 447 -15.05 -3.71 3.21
C LEU A 447 -14.72 -4.83 2.21
N GLY A 448 -13.44 -5.10 1.98
CA GLY A 448 -12.99 -6.19 1.11
C GLY A 448 -13.38 -7.57 1.64
N SER A 449 -13.32 -7.75 2.97
CA SER A 449 -13.79 -8.99 3.61
C SER A 449 -15.30 -9.23 3.37
N LEU A 450 -16.12 -8.18 3.47
CA LEU A 450 -17.57 -8.27 3.18
C LEU A 450 -17.83 -8.56 1.70
N ILE A 451 -17.14 -7.90 0.78
CA ILE A 451 -17.28 -8.15 -0.66
C ILE A 451 -16.90 -9.62 -0.98
N ALA A 452 -15.75 -10.09 -0.47
CA ALA A 452 -15.29 -11.45 -0.70
C ALA A 452 -16.27 -12.51 -0.17
N ILE A 453 -16.81 -12.32 1.04
CA ILE A 453 -17.83 -13.21 1.61
C ILE A 453 -19.12 -13.14 0.79
N GLY A 454 -19.58 -11.97 0.43
CA GLY A 454 -20.79 -11.75 -0.37
C GLY A 454 -20.72 -12.36 -1.78
N LYS A 455 -19.54 -12.38 -2.40
CA LYS A 455 -19.25 -13.10 -3.64
C LYS A 455 -19.16 -14.64 -3.45
N GLY A 456 -19.11 -15.15 -2.21
CA GLY A 456 -18.89 -16.57 -1.91
C GLY A 456 -17.44 -17.01 -2.14
N GLU A 457 -16.50 -16.09 -2.15
CA GLU A 457 -15.08 -16.31 -2.42
C GLU A 457 -14.23 -16.39 -1.14
N ALA A 458 -14.82 -16.02 0.00
CA ALA A 458 -14.30 -16.29 1.33
C ALA A 458 -15.36 -16.91 2.22
N PRO A 459 -14.99 -17.79 3.18
CA PRO A 459 -15.96 -18.35 4.11
C PRO A 459 -16.37 -17.31 5.17
N ILE A 460 -17.59 -17.42 5.71
CA ILE A 460 -18.08 -16.53 6.79
C ILE A 460 -17.17 -16.60 8.02
N GLU A 461 -16.54 -17.74 8.28
CA GLU A 461 -15.57 -17.92 9.35
C GLU A 461 -14.45 -16.87 9.35
N HIS A 462 -14.06 -16.38 8.17
CA HIS A 462 -13.08 -15.28 8.03
C HIS A 462 -13.49 -14.05 8.84
N TRP A 463 -14.77 -13.65 8.80
CA TRP A 463 -15.27 -12.50 9.56
C TRP A 463 -15.06 -12.64 11.07
N TYR A 464 -15.32 -13.84 11.60
CA TYR A 464 -15.15 -14.13 13.02
C TYR A 464 -13.67 -14.34 13.42
N ARG A 465 -12.79 -14.58 12.44
CA ARG A 465 -11.34 -14.66 12.67
C ARG A 465 -10.68 -13.30 12.86
N LEU A 466 -11.26 -12.22 12.33
CA LEU A 466 -10.77 -10.85 12.52
C LEU A 466 -10.78 -10.46 14.01
N ALA A 467 -9.70 -9.88 14.49
CA ALA A 467 -9.54 -9.57 15.91
C ALA A 467 -10.37 -8.34 16.33
N ARG A 468 -11.13 -8.47 17.41
CA ARG A 468 -11.78 -7.36 18.13
C ARG A 468 -10.90 -6.88 19.28
N THR A 469 -10.19 -7.81 19.91
CA THR A 469 -9.22 -7.53 20.98
C THR A 469 -8.01 -8.45 20.82
N PHE A 470 -6.85 -7.95 21.17
CA PHE A 470 -5.62 -8.74 21.19
C PHE A 470 -5.28 -9.23 22.59
N PRO A 471 -4.49 -10.33 22.76
CA PRO A 471 -3.99 -10.75 24.06
C PRO A 471 -3.23 -9.63 24.76
N ALA A 472 -3.45 -9.44 26.07
CA ALA A 472 -2.73 -8.44 26.85
C ALA A 472 -1.21 -8.67 26.88
N SER A 473 -0.76 -9.91 26.61
CA SER A 473 0.66 -10.27 26.51
C SER A 473 1.36 -9.77 25.24
N PHE A 474 0.62 -9.25 24.26
CA PHE A 474 1.23 -8.68 23.05
C PHE A 474 1.86 -7.32 23.37
N SER A 475 3.17 -7.31 23.59
CA SER A 475 3.94 -6.13 24.00
C SER A 475 4.01 -5.02 22.95
N TRP A 476 3.73 -5.33 21.70
CA TRP A 476 3.69 -4.35 20.60
C TRP A 476 2.46 -3.43 20.61
N GLN A 477 1.42 -3.78 21.38
CA GLN A 477 0.23 -2.94 21.53
C GLN A 477 0.55 -1.64 22.26
N SER A 478 -0.04 -0.52 21.80
CA SER A 478 0.06 0.76 22.52
C SER A 478 -0.78 0.79 23.81
N GLN A 479 -1.69 -0.16 23.97
CA GLN A 479 -2.56 -0.33 25.12
C GLN A 479 -3.11 -1.76 25.20
N SER A 480 -3.57 -2.16 26.40
CA SER A 480 -4.23 -3.45 26.60
C SER A 480 -5.76 -3.33 26.59
N PRO A 481 -6.50 -4.36 26.16
CA PRO A 481 -7.95 -4.36 26.23
C PRO A 481 -8.42 -4.26 27.69
N LYS A 482 -9.44 -3.45 27.93
CA LYS A 482 -10.09 -3.33 29.26
C LYS A 482 -10.85 -4.61 29.62
N ARG A 483 -11.41 -5.26 28.61
CA ARG A 483 -12.07 -6.56 28.74
C ARG A 483 -11.78 -7.40 27.52
N ARG A 484 -11.42 -8.66 27.73
CA ARG A 484 -11.30 -9.68 26.70
C ARG A 484 -12.08 -10.90 27.14
N VAL A 485 -12.97 -11.38 26.30
CA VAL A 485 -13.87 -12.48 26.58
C VAL A 485 -14.18 -13.25 25.28
N ASN A 486 -14.24 -14.57 25.37
CA ASN A 486 -14.71 -15.35 24.22
C ASN A 486 -16.21 -15.11 24.01
N ARG A 487 -16.60 -14.83 22.79
CA ARG A 487 -17.99 -14.68 22.36
C ARG A 487 -18.31 -15.74 21.33
N THR A 488 -19.57 -16.17 21.32
CA THR A 488 -20.09 -17.06 20.28
C THR A 488 -21.24 -16.37 19.58
N VAL A 489 -21.14 -16.23 18.27
CA VAL A 489 -22.16 -15.67 17.38
C VAL A 489 -22.30 -16.62 16.19
N ASP A 490 -23.50 -17.00 15.84
CA ASP A 490 -23.80 -17.91 14.72
C ASP A 490 -22.97 -19.22 14.73
N GLY A 491 -22.64 -19.72 15.93
CA GLY A 491 -21.83 -20.94 16.13
C GLY A 491 -20.31 -20.72 16.07
N TYR A 492 -19.83 -19.52 15.75
CA TYR A 492 -18.41 -19.18 15.72
C TYR A 492 -17.97 -18.57 17.04
N THR A 493 -16.91 -19.11 17.63
CA THR A 493 -16.32 -18.58 18.88
C THR A 493 -15.05 -17.80 18.57
N PHE A 494 -14.97 -16.58 19.06
CA PHE A 494 -13.86 -15.66 18.81
C PHE A 494 -13.56 -14.75 20.02
N PRO A 495 -12.35 -14.18 20.10
CA PRO A 495 -11.99 -13.19 21.12
C PRO A 495 -12.71 -11.87 20.89
N GLY A 496 -13.74 -11.60 21.70
CA GLY A 496 -14.45 -10.32 21.77
C GLY A 496 -13.97 -9.47 22.96
N GLY A 497 -14.76 -8.46 23.30
CA GLY A 497 -14.45 -7.51 24.36
C GLY A 497 -14.17 -6.11 23.80
N TYR A 498 -13.49 -5.27 24.58
CA TYR A 498 -13.29 -3.87 24.21
C TYR A 498 -12.08 -3.25 24.89
N TYR A 499 -11.57 -2.17 24.32
CA TYR A 499 -10.70 -1.19 24.93
C TYR A 499 -11.54 -0.05 25.51
N ALA A 500 -10.96 0.78 26.37
CA ALA A 500 -11.70 1.91 26.94
C ALA A 500 -10.77 3.08 27.26
N TRP A 501 -11.28 4.30 27.00
CA TRP A 501 -10.64 5.54 27.38
C TRP A 501 -11.67 6.51 27.99
N LYS A 502 -11.39 7.04 29.18
CA LYS A 502 -12.30 7.93 29.90
C LYS A 502 -13.76 7.42 29.92
N GLY A 503 -13.93 6.11 30.12
CA GLY A 503 -15.26 5.47 30.18
C GLY A 503 -15.92 5.13 28.83
N MET A 504 -15.37 5.60 27.71
CA MET A 504 -15.85 5.26 26.38
C MET A 504 -15.22 3.95 25.93
N LYS A 505 -16.07 2.98 25.54
CA LYS A 505 -15.65 1.68 25.02
C LYS A 505 -15.46 1.73 23.52
N TYR A 506 -14.52 0.98 22.99
CA TYR A 506 -14.26 0.87 21.56
C TYR A 506 -13.50 -0.40 21.20
N ILE A 507 -13.57 -0.80 19.94
CA ILE A 507 -12.67 -1.75 19.28
C ILE A 507 -11.66 -0.91 18.49
N PRO A 508 -10.35 -1.16 18.61
CA PRO A 508 -9.34 -0.32 17.99
C PRO A 508 -9.24 -0.55 16.48
N SER A 509 -8.77 0.45 15.75
CA SER A 509 -8.14 0.28 14.44
C SER A 509 -6.65 -0.01 14.60
N TRP A 510 -5.88 -0.08 13.50
CA TRP A 510 -4.43 -0.33 13.59
C TRP A 510 -3.68 0.90 14.15
N GLY A 511 -3.82 2.04 13.50
CA GLY A 511 -3.16 3.29 13.83
C GLY A 511 -3.97 4.24 14.70
N GLY A 512 -5.29 4.05 14.77
CA GLY A 512 -6.19 4.98 15.45
C GLY A 512 -6.55 6.20 14.60
N SER A 513 -6.44 6.11 13.28
CA SER A 513 -6.82 7.16 12.35
C SER A 513 -8.33 7.16 12.06
N VAL A 514 -8.85 8.30 11.64
CA VAL A 514 -10.25 8.39 11.17
C VAL A 514 -10.44 7.63 9.87
N PHE A 515 -9.46 7.67 8.98
CA PHE A 515 -9.44 6.93 7.72
C PHE A 515 -9.76 5.45 7.94
N GLU A 516 -8.90 4.73 8.69
CA GLU A 516 -9.08 3.30 8.96
C GLU A 516 -10.45 2.97 9.56
N ALA A 517 -10.91 3.85 10.46
CA ALA A 517 -12.12 3.61 11.20
C ALA A 517 -13.40 3.89 10.40
N LEU A 518 -13.48 5.01 9.69
CA LEU A 518 -14.73 5.55 9.16
C LEU A 518 -14.84 5.53 7.63
N MET A 519 -13.77 5.29 6.87
CA MET A 519 -13.84 5.26 5.41
C MET A 519 -14.92 4.28 4.87
N PRO A 520 -15.14 3.08 5.43
CA PRO A 520 -16.20 2.19 4.96
C PRO A 520 -17.62 2.77 5.06
N LEU A 521 -17.85 3.78 5.93
CA LEU A 521 -19.14 4.47 6.00
C LEU A 521 -19.48 5.23 4.71
N LEU A 522 -18.52 5.48 3.84
CA LEU A 522 -18.76 6.11 2.54
C LEU A 522 -19.72 5.29 1.66
N VAL A 523 -19.69 3.96 1.79
CA VAL A 523 -20.50 3.04 0.98
C VAL A 523 -21.42 2.16 1.79
N LEU A 524 -21.16 1.95 3.09
CA LEU A 524 -21.93 1.06 3.96
C LEU A 524 -22.44 1.79 5.20
N ASP A 525 -23.74 1.89 5.36
CA ASP A 525 -24.38 2.49 6.56
C ASP A 525 -24.29 1.53 7.75
N GLU A 526 -23.12 1.49 8.39
CA GLU A 526 -22.89 0.68 9.60
C GLU A 526 -23.74 1.15 10.78
N LEU A 527 -24.19 2.40 10.82
CA LEU A 527 -25.06 2.90 11.86
C LEU A 527 -26.45 2.27 11.77
N ARG A 528 -26.90 2.03 10.56
CA ARG A 528 -28.19 1.39 10.27
C ARG A 528 -28.12 -0.13 10.38
N TYR A 529 -27.12 -0.78 9.76
CA TYR A 529 -27.05 -2.23 9.63
C TYR A 529 -26.32 -2.94 10.78
N ALA A 530 -25.51 -2.20 11.56
CA ALA A 530 -24.77 -2.71 12.72
C ALA A 530 -24.83 -1.73 13.92
N PRO A 531 -26.02 -1.26 14.35
CA PRO A 531 -26.16 -0.16 15.29
C PRO A 531 -25.51 -0.42 16.66
N ALA A 532 -25.49 -1.67 17.13
CA ALA A 532 -24.89 -2.09 18.40
C ALA A 532 -23.47 -2.70 18.27
N GLY A 533 -22.93 -2.69 17.07
CA GLY A 533 -21.59 -3.19 16.71
C GLY A 533 -20.73 -2.10 16.07
N LEU A 534 -20.51 -2.22 14.76
CA LEU A 534 -19.69 -1.28 13.99
C LEU A 534 -20.16 0.16 14.09
N GLY A 535 -21.48 0.41 14.03
CA GLY A 535 -22.04 1.77 14.12
C GLY A 535 -21.83 2.42 15.49
N GLU A 536 -21.96 1.67 16.61
CA GLU A 536 -21.63 2.18 17.94
C GLU A 536 -20.14 2.49 18.05
N ASN A 537 -19.30 1.64 17.45
CA ASN A 537 -17.85 1.84 17.42
C ASN A 537 -17.45 3.06 16.57
N ALA A 538 -18.13 3.33 15.44
CA ALA A 538 -17.91 4.51 14.62
C ALA A 538 -18.15 5.80 15.42
N LYS A 539 -19.27 5.87 16.15
CA LYS A 539 -19.58 7.01 17.05
C LYS A 539 -18.51 7.16 18.15
N ALA A 540 -18.04 6.03 18.71
CA ALA A 540 -17.00 6.06 19.74
C ALA A 540 -15.67 6.59 19.19
N HIS A 541 -15.26 6.15 17.99
CA HIS A 541 -14.04 6.63 17.32
C HIS A 541 -14.12 8.15 17.03
N ALA A 542 -15.18 8.64 16.41
CA ALA A 542 -15.37 10.07 16.14
C ALA A 542 -15.31 10.91 17.42
N LYS A 543 -16.01 10.48 18.48
CA LYS A 543 -16.05 11.18 19.77
C LYS A 543 -14.68 11.17 20.47
N ILE A 544 -13.97 10.07 20.44
CA ILE A 544 -12.64 9.95 21.07
C ILE A 544 -11.62 10.76 20.28
N GLN A 545 -11.64 10.71 18.95
CA GLN A 545 -10.78 11.54 18.09
C GLN A 545 -10.91 13.01 18.46
N ARG A 546 -12.13 13.52 18.53
CA ARG A 546 -12.42 14.91 18.92
C ARG A 546 -11.91 15.22 20.32
N ARG A 547 -12.31 14.43 21.33
CA ARG A 547 -11.93 14.70 22.73
C ARG A 547 -10.43 14.57 22.95
N PHE A 548 -9.76 13.65 22.29
CA PHE A 548 -8.31 13.48 22.43
C PHE A 548 -7.58 14.69 21.83
N ALA A 549 -7.95 15.14 20.64
CA ALA A 549 -7.34 16.31 20.01
C ALA A 549 -7.53 17.58 20.86
N LEU A 550 -8.76 17.85 21.27
CA LEU A 550 -9.10 19.07 22.04
C LEU A 550 -8.55 19.03 23.48
N GLU A 551 -8.78 17.90 24.21
CA GLU A 551 -8.51 17.82 25.65
C GLU A 551 -7.09 17.34 26.01
N GLN A 552 -6.44 16.51 25.16
CA GLN A 552 -5.11 15.96 25.45
C GLN A 552 -3.99 16.64 24.67
N LEU A 553 -4.26 17.00 23.40
CA LEU A 553 -3.27 17.66 22.56
C LEU A 553 -3.37 19.18 22.63
N GLY A 554 -4.50 19.73 23.13
CA GLY A 554 -4.77 21.17 23.14
C GLY A 554 -4.94 21.77 21.74
N TYR A 555 -5.30 20.94 20.76
CA TYR A 555 -5.54 21.40 19.39
C TYR A 555 -6.86 22.15 19.32
N PRO A 556 -6.96 23.22 18.55
CA PRO A 556 -8.24 23.93 18.38
C PRO A 556 -9.19 23.24 17.37
N VAL A 557 -8.68 22.30 16.60
CA VAL A 557 -9.37 21.50 15.59
C VAL A 557 -9.01 20.02 15.77
N TRP A 558 -9.74 19.11 15.10
CA TRP A 558 -9.53 17.68 15.28
C TRP A 558 -9.70 16.91 13.98
N GLY A 559 -9.31 15.63 13.99
CA GLY A 559 -9.33 14.74 12.84
C GLY A 559 -7.92 14.34 12.44
N LEU A 560 -7.32 13.38 13.22
CA LEU A 560 -6.01 12.86 12.91
C LEU A 560 -6.15 11.65 12.00
N SER A 561 -5.49 11.73 10.85
CA SER A 561 -5.54 10.73 9.79
C SER A 561 -4.25 10.79 8.97
N PRO A 562 -3.83 9.71 8.28
CA PRO A 562 -2.72 9.77 7.33
C PRO A 562 -2.92 10.88 6.30
N SER A 563 -1.86 11.62 6.02
CA SER A 563 -1.92 12.80 5.13
C SER A 563 -0.55 13.27 4.68
N SER A 564 -0.52 14.24 3.79
CA SER A 564 0.69 15.00 3.48
C SER A 564 1.25 15.67 4.75
N THR A 565 2.58 15.72 4.84
CA THR A 565 3.24 16.45 5.94
C THR A 565 3.22 17.95 5.68
N PRO A 566 2.66 18.78 6.59
CA PRO A 566 2.63 20.23 6.38
C PRO A 566 4.01 20.88 6.21
N ALA A 567 5.04 20.30 6.85
CA ALA A 567 6.40 20.81 6.83
C ALA A 567 7.27 20.35 5.66
N GLY A 568 6.73 19.53 4.74
CA GLY A 568 7.54 18.95 3.65
C GLY A 568 6.69 18.29 2.56
N ASN A 569 7.36 17.64 1.61
CA ASN A 569 6.74 16.97 0.48
C ASN A 569 6.45 15.47 0.75
N GLY A 570 6.42 15.07 2.02
CA GLY A 570 6.20 13.70 2.45
C GLY A 570 4.73 13.38 2.73
N TYR A 571 4.48 12.13 3.06
CA TYR A 571 3.24 11.61 3.59
C TYR A 571 3.52 10.93 4.93
N SER A 572 2.62 11.07 5.91
CA SER A 572 2.79 10.48 7.23
C SER A 572 1.50 9.86 7.74
N GLU A 573 1.67 8.82 8.54
CA GLU A 573 0.59 8.14 9.24
C GLU A 573 0.33 8.84 10.59
N TYR A 574 -0.77 9.60 10.68
CA TYR A 574 -1.22 10.23 11.90
C TYR A 574 -2.47 9.56 12.47
N GLY A 575 -2.60 9.56 13.79
CA GLY A 575 -3.75 8.97 14.46
C GLY A 575 -3.83 9.31 15.94
N VAL A 576 -4.92 8.91 16.56
CA VAL A 576 -5.10 8.97 18.02
C VAL A 576 -4.60 7.65 18.60
N ARG A 577 -3.40 7.66 19.15
CA ARG A 577 -2.67 6.47 19.60
C ARG A 577 -3.52 5.50 20.43
N ILE A 578 -4.38 6.01 21.29
CA ILE A 578 -5.23 5.16 22.14
C ILE A 578 -6.34 4.44 21.35
N LEU A 579 -6.73 4.92 20.18
CA LEU A 579 -7.71 4.27 19.29
C LEU A 579 -7.08 3.19 18.40
N GLY A 580 -5.77 3.16 18.30
CA GLY A 580 -5.02 2.18 17.53
C GLY A 580 -4.49 1.05 18.38
N ALA A 581 -4.48 -0.18 17.84
CA ALA A 581 -3.80 -1.30 18.49
C ALA A 581 -2.28 -1.07 18.52
N ARG A 582 -1.67 -0.74 17.38
CA ARG A 582 -0.29 -0.24 17.28
C ARG A 582 -0.20 1.22 17.68
N GLY A 583 -1.14 2.04 17.19
CA GLY A 583 -1.27 3.45 17.47
C GLY A 583 -0.23 4.31 16.76
N TYR A 584 -0.70 5.20 15.86
CA TYR A 584 0.12 6.21 15.22
C TYR A 584 0.36 7.41 16.14
N GLY A 585 1.38 8.20 15.84
CA GLY A 585 1.65 9.46 16.50
C GLY A 585 0.62 10.54 16.15
N ALA A 586 0.45 11.51 17.04
CA ALA A 586 -0.28 12.71 16.72
C ALA A 586 0.56 13.62 15.81
N GLY A 587 -0.13 14.40 14.96
CA GLY A 587 0.53 15.30 14.02
C GLY A 587 -0.47 16.22 13.36
N ALA A 588 -0.53 16.23 12.02
CA ALA A 588 -1.43 17.06 11.27
C ALA A 588 -2.91 16.69 11.50
N VAL A 589 -3.78 17.67 11.30
CA VAL A 589 -5.23 17.52 11.24
C VAL A 589 -5.66 17.64 9.78
N THR A 590 -6.59 16.79 9.36
CA THR A 590 -7.02 16.68 7.98
C THR A 590 -8.51 16.96 7.80
N PRO A 591 -8.92 17.69 6.75
CA PRO A 591 -10.33 17.93 6.45
C PRO A 591 -11.11 16.66 6.10
N HIS A 592 -10.51 15.69 5.42
CA HIS A 592 -11.19 14.44 5.10
C HIS A 592 -11.62 13.65 6.35
N ALA A 593 -10.81 13.71 7.42
CA ALA A 593 -11.19 13.11 8.69
C ALA A 593 -12.41 13.78 9.32
N ALA A 594 -12.50 15.11 9.24
CA ALA A 594 -13.66 15.85 9.70
C ALA A 594 -14.91 15.55 8.84
N ALA A 595 -14.72 15.41 7.51
CA ALA A 595 -15.80 15.06 6.58
C ALA A 595 -16.33 13.63 6.84
N LEU A 596 -15.44 12.63 6.99
CA LEU A 596 -15.83 11.26 7.36
C LEU A 596 -16.64 11.22 8.66
N ALA A 597 -16.28 12.05 9.63
CA ALA A 597 -16.98 12.13 10.90
C ALA A 597 -18.40 12.70 10.80
N LEU A 598 -18.79 13.38 9.70
CA LEU A 598 -20.18 13.77 9.43
C LEU A 598 -21.12 12.57 9.50
N LEU A 599 -20.66 11.40 9.09
CA LEU A 599 -21.46 10.17 9.03
C LEU A 599 -21.65 9.52 10.41
N ALA A 600 -20.88 9.91 11.44
CA ALA A 600 -20.94 9.32 12.78
C ALA A 600 -21.27 10.31 13.90
N ASP A 601 -20.83 11.57 13.82
CA ASP A 601 -21.04 12.64 14.81
C ASP A 601 -21.18 13.99 14.08
N PRO A 602 -22.30 14.25 13.36
CA PRO A 602 -22.42 15.32 12.38
C PRO A 602 -22.25 16.73 12.94
N ILE A 603 -22.90 17.07 14.06
CA ILE A 603 -22.90 18.44 14.61
C ILE A 603 -21.47 18.93 14.91
N PRO A 604 -20.64 18.19 15.68
CA PRO A 604 -19.26 18.60 15.89
C PRO A 604 -18.39 18.56 14.63
N ALA A 605 -18.70 17.68 13.67
CA ALA A 605 -17.96 17.58 12.42
C ALA A 605 -18.17 18.83 11.54
N VAL A 606 -19.40 19.32 11.39
CA VAL A 606 -19.70 20.58 10.67
C VAL A 606 -18.97 21.76 11.33
N ALA A 607 -19.07 21.87 12.66
CA ALA A 607 -18.39 22.94 13.39
C ALA A 607 -16.86 22.88 13.18
N ASN A 608 -16.28 21.69 13.12
CA ASN A 608 -14.86 21.51 12.89
C ASN A 608 -14.43 21.86 11.45
N LEU A 609 -15.20 21.47 10.44
CA LEU A 609 -14.97 21.88 9.04
C LEU A 609 -14.98 23.41 8.90
N ARG A 610 -15.93 24.11 9.54
CA ARG A 610 -15.93 25.58 9.57
C ARG A 610 -14.69 26.14 10.24
N GLN A 611 -14.28 25.61 11.39
CA GLN A 611 -13.07 26.07 12.06
C GLN A 611 -11.81 25.85 11.21
N LEU A 612 -11.71 24.73 10.50
CA LEU A 612 -10.62 24.47 9.57
C LEU A 612 -10.60 25.51 8.44
N ALA A 613 -11.75 25.85 7.86
CA ALA A 613 -11.85 26.82 6.78
C ALA A 613 -11.58 28.28 7.21
N THR A 614 -11.94 28.63 8.46
CA THR A 614 -11.85 30.01 8.93
C THR A 614 -10.57 30.33 9.71
N ARG A 615 -9.95 29.31 10.33
CA ARG A 615 -8.80 29.49 11.20
C ARG A 615 -7.47 29.40 10.47
N TYR A 616 -7.43 28.69 9.36
CA TYR A 616 -6.23 28.41 8.60
C TYR A 616 -6.42 28.74 7.11
N PRO A 617 -5.35 29.09 6.37
CA PRO A 617 -5.41 29.23 4.91
C PRO A 617 -5.48 27.85 4.22
N LEU A 618 -6.40 27.00 4.70
CA LEU A 618 -6.55 25.61 4.33
C LEU A 618 -7.60 25.40 3.22
N TYR A 619 -8.41 26.42 2.92
CA TYR A 619 -9.48 26.35 1.91
C TYR A 619 -9.07 27.13 0.66
N GLY A 620 -8.85 26.42 -0.44
CA GLY A 620 -8.49 26.94 -1.75
C GLY A 620 -9.64 26.95 -2.74
N ASP A 621 -9.34 27.22 -4.01
CA ASP A 621 -10.32 27.24 -5.10
C ASP A 621 -11.06 25.90 -5.28
N PHE A 622 -10.42 24.79 -5.00
CA PHE A 622 -10.97 23.43 -5.09
C PHE A 622 -11.35 22.85 -3.72
N GLY A 623 -11.80 23.68 -2.80
CA GLY A 623 -12.10 23.25 -1.45
C GLY A 623 -10.83 23.09 -0.59
N PHE A 624 -10.86 22.16 0.34
CA PHE A 624 -9.77 21.99 1.29
C PHE A 624 -8.52 21.40 0.67
N TYR A 625 -7.38 21.95 1.06
CA TYR A 625 -6.09 21.28 0.99
C TYR A 625 -6.03 20.11 1.99
N ASP A 626 -5.00 19.30 1.86
CA ASP A 626 -4.89 17.98 2.49
C ASP A 626 -4.74 18.04 4.02
N ALA A 627 -3.85 18.88 4.55
CA ALA A 627 -3.54 18.87 5.96
C ALA A 627 -3.04 20.21 6.51
N VAL A 628 -3.21 20.40 7.81
CA VAL A 628 -2.65 21.52 8.56
C VAL A 628 -1.98 21.03 9.86
N ASP A 629 -0.83 21.60 10.20
CA ASP A 629 -0.29 21.52 11.56
C ASP A 629 -1.07 22.49 12.46
N PRO A 630 -1.86 21.99 13.41
CA PRO A 630 -2.72 22.85 14.23
C PRO A 630 -1.96 23.72 15.23
N LYS A 631 -0.65 23.47 15.45
CA LYS A 631 0.21 24.24 16.36
C LYS A 631 0.89 25.40 15.65
N THR A 632 1.38 25.18 14.43
CA THR A 632 2.11 26.19 13.66
C THR A 632 1.23 26.93 12.65
N GLY A 633 0.12 26.35 12.25
CA GLY A 633 -0.74 26.86 11.18
C GLY A 633 -0.20 26.53 9.77
N GLN A 634 0.88 25.79 9.65
CA GLN A 634 1.46 25.42 8.36
C GLN A 634 0.54 24.45 7.62
N VAL A 635 0.30 24.74 6.33
CA VAL A 635 -0.61 23.99 5.45
C VAL A 635 0.15 23.21 4.41
N ALA A 636 -0.20 21.94 4.21
CA ALA A 636 0.17 21.16 3.06
C ALA A 636 -0.74 21.52 1.87
N HIS A 637 -0.29 22.41 1.00
CA HIS A 637 -1.04 22.86 -0.19
C HIS A 637 -1.07 21.78 -1.27
N ASN A 638 -1.62 20.61 -0.91
CA ASN A 638 -1.75 19.44 -1.76
C ASN A 638 -3.23 19.06 -1.93
N TYR A 639 -3.57 18.52 -3.09
CA TYR A 639 -4.81 17.81 -3.33
C TYR A 639 -4.47 16.34 -3.58
N LEU A 640 -4.96 15.45 -2.74
CA LEU A 640 -4.87 13.99 -2.90
C LEU A 640 -6.22 13.48 -3.39
N ALA A 641 -6.25 12.76 -4.49
CA ALA A 641 -7.51 12.26 -5.06
C ALA A 641 -8.30 11.43 -4.04
N LEU A 642 -7.62 10.56 -3.29
CA LEU A 642 -8.21 9.76 -2.21
C LEU A 642 -8.97 10.63 -1.19
N ASP A 643 -8.29 11.67 -0.68
CA ASP A 643 -8.80 12.49 0.40
C ASP A 643 -9.94 13.42 -0.07
N GLN A 644 -9.82 13.96 -1.30
CA GLN A 644 -10.87 14.73 -1.94
C GLN A 644 -12.13 13.89 -2.17
N SER A 645 -11.97 12.64 -2.63
CA SER A 645 -13.10 11.71 -2.79
C SER A 645 -13.77 11.41 -1.45
N MET A 646 -13.01 11.18 -0.38
CA MET A 646 -13.59 10.99 0.96
C MET A 646 -14.41 12.19 1.42
N ILE A 647 -13.96 13.42 1.14
CA ILE A 647 -14.70 14.64 1.44
C ILE A 647 -16.01 14.67 0.65
N LEU A 648 -15.96 14.52 -0.67
CA LEU A 648 -17.14 14.60 -1.54
C LEU A 648 -18.19 13.54 -1.18
N LEU A 649 -17.77 12.29 -1.01
CA LEU A 649 -18.66 11.17 -0.72
C LEU A 649 -19.30 11.27 0.67
N ALA A 650 -18.56 11.72 1.68
CA ALA A 650 -19.12 11.96 3.00
C ALA A 650 -20.18 13.09 2.98
N LEU A 651 -19.87 14.18 2.28
CA LEU A 651 -20.84 15.30 2.07
C LEU A 651 -22.06 14.82 1.31
N THR A 652 -21.90 14.03 0.27
CA THR A 652 -23.01 13.51 -0.54
C THR A 652 -23.94 12.65 0.31
N ASN A 653 -23.42 11.71 1.07
CA ASN A 653 -24.24 10.89 1.96
C ASN A 653 -24.95 11.73 3.02
N TYR A 654 -24.27 12.72 3.60
CA TYR A 654 -24.88 13.59 4.60
C TYR A 654 -25.99 14.50 4.00
N LEU A 655 -25.77 15.08 2.82
CA LEU A 655 -26.70 16.00 2.16
C LEU A 655 -27.86 15.30 1.45
N ARG A 656 -27.70 14.00 1.09
CA ARG A 656 -28.63 13.19 0.30
C ARG A 656 -29.01 11.88 0.98
N ASP A 657 -29.08 11.88 2.31
CA ASP A 657 -29.66 10.81 3.14
C ASP A 657 -29.11 9.41 2.80
N GLY A 658 -27.76 9.29 2.65
CA GLY A 658 -27.08 8.02 2.41
C GLY A 658 -27.25 7.47 1.00
N VAL A 659 -27.42 8.30 -0.01
CA VAL A 659 -27.72 7.86 -1.38
C VAL A 659 -26.66 6.91 -1.94
N ILE A 660 -25.38 7.17 -1.69
CA ILE A 660 -24.28 6.29 -2.13
C ILE A 660 -24.32 4.95 -1.39
N GLN A 661 -24.55 4.99 -0.08
CA GLN A 661 -24.72 3.81 0.76
C GLN A 661 -25.92 2.95 0.28
N ASN A 662 -27.01 3.59 -0.17
CA ASN A 662 -28.17 2.89 -0.70
C ASN A 662 -27.84 2.16 -2.02
N TYR A 663 -27.07 2.77 -2.94
CA TYR A 663 -26.63 2.08 -4.16
C TYR A 663 -25.74 0.87 -3.85
N PHE A 664 -24.81 1.01 -2.92
CA PHE A 664 -23.92 -0.11 -2.53
C PHE A 664 -24.70 -1.25 -1.87
N THR A 665 -25.56 -0.92 -0.91
CA THR A 665 -26.31 -1.94 -0.13
C THR A 665 -27.44 -2.59 -0.90
N ALA A 666 -27.92 -1.98 -2.01
CA ALA A 666 -28.90 -2.61 -2.90
C ALA A 666 -28.33 -3.82 -3.67
N ASP A 667 -27.00 -3.94 -3.73
CA ASP A 667 -26.34 -4.97 -4.50
C ASP A 667 -26.54 -6.38 -3.91
N PRO A 668 -26.82 -7.41 -4.74
CA PRO A 668 -26.99 -8.79 -4.26
C PRO A 668 -25.77 -9.35 -3.53
N ILE A 669 -24.54 -8.92 -3.88
CA ILE A 669 -23.32 -9.31 -3.16
C ILE A 669 -23.38 -8.81 -1.71
N ILE A 670 -23.77 -7.56 -1.53
CA ILE A 670 -23.80 -6.91 -0.21
C ILE A 670 -25.00 -7.36 0.61
N GLN A 671 -26.18 -7.55 -0.02
CA GLN A 671 -27.36 -8.07 0.65
C GLN A 671 -27.12 -9.39 1.38
N ARG A 672 -26.26 -10.26 0.85
CA ARG A 672 -25.92 -11.55 1.47
C ARG A 672 -25.17 -11.40 2.80
N VAL A 673 -24.44 -10.31 2.99
CA VAL A 673 -23.60 -10.11 4.20
C VAL A 673 -24.22 -9.13 5.21
N LEU A 674 -25.30 -8.43 4.88
CA LEU A 674 -25.99 -7.54 5.83
C LEU A 674 -26.43 -8.25 7.12
N PRO A 675 -26.95 -9.51 7.10
CA PRO A 675 -27.28 -10.24 8.34
C PRO A 675 -26.06 -10.45 9.25
N LEU A 676 -24.87 -10.67 8.68
CA LEU A 676 -23.62 -10.83 9.43
C LEU A 676 -23.27 -9.58 10.25
N LEU A 677 -23.57 -8.40 9.73
CA LEU A 677 -23.28 -7.13 10.41
C LEU A 677 -24.16 -6.91 11.63
N SER A 678 -25.44 -7.31 11.59
CA SER A 678 -26.38 -7.14 12.69
C SER A 678 -26.23 -8.18 13.78
N ALA A 679 -25.52 -9.28 13.51
CA ALA A 679 -25.41 -10.42 14.44
C ALA A 679 -24.56 -10.12 15.68
N GLU A 680 -23.61 -9.19 15.59
CA GLU A 680 -22.66 -8.91 16.67
C GLU A 680 -22.95 -7.58 17.40
N ARG A 681 -22.97 -7.65 18.74
CA ARG A 681 -23.10 -6.50 19.65
C ARG A 681 -21.81 -6.36 20.45
N PHE A 682 -21.04 -5.26 20.21
CA PHE A 682 -19.66 -5.19 20.71
C PHE A 682 -19.53 -5.03 22.23
N PHE A 683 -20.36 -4.18 22.84
CA PHE A 683 -20.12 -3.71 24.20
C PHE A 683 -21.08 -4.27 25.27
N GLU A 684 -21.82 -5.30 24.94
CA GLU A 684 -22.68 -5.99 25.90
C GLU A 684 -21.90 -6.65 27.04
N ARG A 685 -22.56 -6.78 28.20
CA ARG A 685 -22.01 -7.30 29.47
C ARG A 685 -21.71 -8.79 29.43
#